data_dc23addd3b8da31ee2eed1c261caae80
#
_entry.id   dc23addd3b8da31ee2eed1c261caae80
#
_cell.length_a   1.000
_cell.length_b   1.000
_cell.length_c   1.000
_cell.angle_alpha   90.00
_cell.angle_beta   90.00
_cell.angle_gamma   90.00
#
_symmetry.space_group_name_H-M   'P 1'
#
loop_
_entity.id
_entity.type
_entity.pdbx_description
1 polymer ?
#
loop_
_entity_poly.entity_id
_entity_poly.type
_entity_poly.pdbx_seq_one_letter_code
_entity_poly.pdbx_strand_id
1 'polypeptide(L)'
;CQKAAELMKPMGIMALVVPSSFLADDFSDGNMIKELERNFSFLGQFKLDKDTFSSIGVNGYETKVQFWQRNSEADGWIPRPYSTEMTIDAVSLNSAGVDVVKRMCLDKAQELFRKNRSHILLELSQQRDTSSNFMYHVKKYLYAIKSHPVLKEKYVKCCEYLNKFFTQKQPADMSYEEWCRVRLTEAKVLAYLRGVVSKQHPKKYEDVIRMVNFGYSIGYKAYSPKMARRMPEYMKNATPIYQIVSDGMDAEQYGHFSKLIRRKQREYQIEQLPLSSMTMDESIAKYLDEFTLYDSENDEEIHLNDIQKHDINLVLQKRNMLLQWEQGSGKTLAGIATGLYRMERQNAFCTWVVSSAISIKNNWDVVLPNYRLPYVMVNRMKDLEQIKRGDFVIITLNMLSKYQRQIKSWVKAHGGKIALCFDESDEMTNPSSLRAKAVLNIFRRCRFKLLMTGTSTRNNIAEFFPQLELAYNNSANMISWCRTIYRYDRSNKKEGVEEGLHEYPNPNFGKPIPPYRKGFRLFSESHLPEKITVFGVAQRNQDIFNADELSDILGRFLITRTFEEVSGKDIKRIHQVPVRFADSERFVYRKAIEEFEKMRSNYFSSTGNLRKDAMMRLIQQITLLLRISAAPNTVHEYTGGTPAKILKVLNMLDDMRDEIVAIGVRHKIVVNAYAEAIRERFPDRPLFVVTGSTTTLVARRKLRKTLRESKNGILLCTQQSLPSSVNFEFVDNVIIPELHYNNSRMSQFYMRFIRYNSTRQKNIYFVTYLGSIESNQMQMVLAKEKLNLFMRGQDTDLDDIYERFGVDYDLLSVLMSREMDENGKMYIKWGEQNIA
;
A
#
# COMPACT_ATOMS: atom_id res chain seq x y z
N CYS A 1 -26.39 -33.53 -0.41
CA CYS A 1 -25.02 -33.99 -0.73
C CYS A 1 -24.32 -33.12 -1.78
N GLN A 2 -24.95 -32.70 -2.90
CA GLN A 2 -24.37 -31.79 -3.87
C GLN A 2 -23.92 -30.46 -3.22
N LYS A 3 -24.78 -29.85 -2.41
CA LYS A 3 -24.45 -28.63 -1.66
C LYS A 3 -23.26 -28.80 -0.71
N ALA A 4 -23.11 -29.98 -0.12
CA ALA A 4 -21.92 -30.29 0.69
C ALA A 4 -20.66 -30.38 -0.15
N ALA A 5 -20.74 -30.89 -1.39
CA ALA A 5 -19.60 -30.93 -2.30
C ALA A 5 -19.08 -29.53 -2.69
N GLU A 6 -19.97 -28.56 -2.85
CA GLU A 6 -19.61 -27.16 -3.12
C GLU A 6 -18.94 -26.46 -1.93
N LEU A 7 -19.33 -26.83 -0.70
CA LEU A 7 -18.88 -26.20 0.53
C LEU A 7 -17.63 -26.84 1.14
N MET A 8 -17.39 -28.09 0.82
CA MET A 8 -16.26 -28.85 1.37
C MET A 8 -15.01 -28.69 0.51
N LYS A 9 -13.88 -28.58 1.19
CA LYS A 9 -12.60 -28.66 0.51
C LYS A 9 -12.31 -30.09 0.02
N PRO A 10 -11.60 -30.27 -1.10
CA PRO A 10 -11.08 -31.57 -1.48
C PRO A 10 -10.40 -32.26 -0.28
N MET A 11 -10.59 -33.56 -0.13
CA MET A 11 -10.10 -34.40 0.97
C MET A 11 -10.81 -34.17 2.33
N GLY A 12 -11.78 -33.28 2.42
CA GLY A 12 -12.63 -33.11 3.62
C GLY A 12 -13.49 -34.38 3.87
N ILE A 13 -13.72 -34.71 5.12
CA ILE A 13 -14.55 -35.86 5.52
C ILE A 13 -15.94 -35.35 5.91
N MET A 14 -16.96 -35.94 5.37
CA MET A 14 -18.36 -35.72 5.68
C MET A 14 -18.92 -36.93 6.48
N ALA A 15 -19.59 -36.65 7.58
CA ALA A 15 -20.35 -37.65 8.32
C ALA A 15 -21.85 -37.34 8.18
N LEU A 16 -22.63 -38.32 7.73
CA LEU A 16 -24.08 -38.20 7.56
C LEU A 16 -24.78 -39.16 8.52
N VAL A 17 -25.69 -38.64 9.31
CA VAL A 17 -26.65 -39.45 10.08
C VAL A 17 -27.91 -39.57 9.24
N VAL A 18 -28.24 -40.77 8.84
CA VAL A 18 -29.34 -41.04 7.90
C VAL A 18 -30.16 -42.24 8.35
N PRO A 19 -31.43 -42.41 7.92
CA PRO A 19 -32.19 -43.64 8.14
C PRO A 19 -31.44 -44.88 7.65
N SER A 20 -31.64 -46.02 8.31
CA SER A 20 -30.94 -47.26 7.90
C SER A 20 -31.25 -47.69 6.46
N SER A 21 -32.46 -47.35 5.96
CA SER A 21 -32.88 -47.59 4.57
C SER A 21 -32.18 -46.71 3.52
N PHE A 22 -31.52 -45.63 3.93
CA PHE A 22 -30.83 -44.76 2.97
C PHE A 22 -29.62 -45.46 2.36
N LEU A 23 -29.63 -45.64 1.03
CA LEU A 23 -28.63 -46.37 0.30
C LEU A 23 -28.46 -47.81 0.81
N ALA A 24 -29.54 -48.47 1.14
CA ALA A 24 -29.56 -49.90 1.43
C ALA A 24 -29.62 -50.71 0.12
N ASP A 25 -29.46 -52.05 0.19
CA ASP A 25 -29.44 -52.90 -1.01
C ASP A 25 -30.73 -52.83 -1.84
N ASP A 26 -31.84 -52.53 -1.20
CA ASP A 26 -33.15 -52.32 -1.82
C ASP A 26 -33.39 -50.85 -2.26
N PHE A 27 -32.41 -49.98 -2.12
CA PHE A 27 -32.52 -48.58 -2.51
C PHE A 27 -32.58 -48.43 -4.02
N SER A 28 -33.73 -47.99 -4.53
CA SER A 28 -34.09 -48.01 -5.96
C SER A 28 -33.43 -46.89 -6.79
N ASP A 29 -32.82 -45.87 -6.18
CA ASP A 29 -32.26 -44.76 -6.89
C ASP A 29 -30.73 -44.87 -7.10
N GLY A 30 -30.36 -45.71 -8.11
CA GLY A 30 -28.98 -45.87 -8.53
C GLY A 30 -28.30 -44.59 -9.07
N ASN A 31 -29.07 -43.56 -9.45
CA ASN A 31 -28.53 -42.29 -9.92
C ASN A 31 -27.99 -41.46 -8.75
N MET A 32 -28.64 -41.54 -7.58
CA MET A 32 -28.17 -40.85 -6.38
C MET A 32 -26.80 -41.37 -5.88
N ILE A 33 -26.61 -42.69 -5.98
CA ILE A 33 -25.30 -43.31 -5.65
C ILE A 33 -24.21 -42.81 -6.63
N LYS A 34 -24.49 -42.79 -7.91
CA LYS A 34 -23.56 -42.30 -8.94
C LYS A 34 -23.23 -40.81 -8.75
N GLU A 35 -24.19 -40.01 -8.38
CA GLU A 35 -23.98 -38.59 -8.11
C GLU A 35 -23.12 -38.37 -6.84
N LEU A 36 -23.33 -39.19 -5.82
CA LEU A 36 -22.48 -39.17 -4.61
C LEU A 36 -21.05 -39.55 -4.96
N GLU A 37 -20.86 -40.67 -5.68
CA GLU A 37 -19.55 -41.20 -6.07
C GLU A 37 -18.77 -40.25 -6.98
N ARG A 38 -19.45 -39.43 -7.78
CA ARG A 38 -18.79 -38.42 -8.60
C ARG A 38 -18.02 -37.40 -7.74
N ASN A 39 -18.56 -37.06 -6.59
CA ASN A 39 -18.02 -36.02 -5.73
C ASN A 39 -17.33 -36.54 -4.47
N PHE A 40 -17.66 -37.77 -4.06
CA PHE A 40 -17.18 -38.34 -2.81
C PHE A 40 -16.74 -39.79 -2.96
N SER A 41 -15.74 -40.16 -2.17
CA SER A 41 -15.31 -41.54 -1.99
C SER A 41 -15.87 -42.07 -0.67
N PHE A 42 -16.47 -43.25 -0.70
CA PHE A 42 -17.07 -43.89 0.46
C PHE A 42 -16.00 -44.44 1.40
N LEU A 43 -16.05 -44.12 2.69
CA LEU A 43 -15.09 -44.61 3.68
C LEU A 43 -15.66 -45.74 4.55
N GLY A 44 -16.98 -45.79 4.72
CA GLY A 44 -17.67 -46.80 5.48
C GLY A 44 -18.92 -46.29 6.17
N GLN A 45 -19.68 -47.17 6.76
CA GLN A 45 -20.86 -46.86 7.56
C GLN A 45 -21.02 -47.79 8.72
N PHE A 46 -21.73 -47.37 9.73
CA PHE A 46 -22.14 -48.21 10.86
C PHE A 46 -23.57 -47.89 11.27
N LYS A 47 -24.28 -48.92 11.76
CA LYS A 47 -25.62 -48.76 12.33
C LYS A 47 -25.50 -48.29 13.79
N LEU A 48 -26.43 -47.45 14.20
CA LEU A 48 -26.56 -47.00 15.58
C LEU A 48 -27.59 -47.90 16.28
N ASP A 49 -27.43 -48.03 17.61
CA ASP A 49 -28.43 -48.73 18.43
C ASP A 49 -29.79 -48.04 18.33
N LYS A 50 -30.89 -48.83 18.29
CA LYS A 50 -32.26 -48.33 18.08
C LYS A 50 -32.68 -47.27 19.11
N ASP A 51 -32.04 -47.28 20.28
CA ASP A 51 -32.37 -46.41 21.41
C ASP A 51 -31.39 -45.22 21.54
N THR A 52 -30.49 -45.06 20.57
CA THR A 52 -29.46 -43.98 20.60
C THR A 52 -30.08 -42.58 20.77
N PHE A 53 -31.26 -42.34 20.22
CA PHE A 53 -31.95 -41.04 20.27
C PHE A 53 -33.15 -41.01 21.21
N SER A 54 -33.29 -41.99 22.09
CA SER A 54 -34.40 -42.08 23.07
C SER A 54 -34.45 -40.87 24.02
N SER A 55 -33.30 -40.30 24.34
CA SER A 55 -33.23 -39.12 25.23
C SER A 55 -33.86 -37.85 24.62
N ILE A 56 -34.05 -37.84 23.29
CA ILE A 56 -34.68 -36.71 22.58
C ILE A 56 -36.09 -37.07 22.04
N GLY A 57 -36.64 -38.17 22.53
CA GLY A 57 -38.03 -38.61 22.23
C GLY A 57 -38.15 -39.41 20.93
N VAL A 58 -37.10 -39.87 20.31
CA VAL A 58 -37.11 -40.73 19.12
C VAL A 58 -36.78 -42.16 19.53
N ASN A 59 -37.78 -43.03 19.57
CA ASN A 59 -37.63 -44.43 19.99
C ASN A 59 -37.84 -45.35 18.81
N GLY A 60 -37.02 -46.40 18.72
CA GLY A 60 -37.20 -47.49 17.76
C GLY A 60 -36.86 -47.18 16.32
N TYR A 61 -36.18 -46.06 16.07
CA TYR A 61 -35.80 -45.64 14.72
C TYR A 61 -34.39 -46.14 14.40
N GLU A 62 -34.31 -47.00 13.40
CA GLU A 62 -32.98 -47.46 12.91
C GLU A 62 -32.27 -46.40 12.09
N THR A 63 -31.14 -45.96 12.58
CA THR A 63 -30.29 -44.97 11.91
C THR A 63 -28.89 -45.51 11.65
N LYS A 64 -28.19 -44.97 10.69
CA LYS A 64 -26.80 -45.27 10.44
C LYS A 64 -26.00 -43.99 10.20
N VAL A 65 -24.71 -44.05 10.43
CA VAL A 65 -23.76 -42.99 10.13
C VAL A 65 -22.92 -43.43 8.97
N GLN A 66 -22.85 -42.60 7.96
CA GLN A 66 -22.00 -42.80 6.76
C GLN A 66 -20.87 -41.80 6.74
N PHE A 67 -19.68 -42.25 6.34
CA PHE A 67 -18.49 -41.43 6.18
C PHE A 67 -18.08 -41.40 4.72
N TRP A 68 -17.90 -40.18 4.22
CA TRP A 68 -17.53 -39.89 2.85
C TRP A 68 -16.38 -38.90 2.80
N GLN A 69 -15.45 -39.10 1.88
CA GLN A 69 -14.36 -38.14 1.67
C GLN A 69 -14.55 -37.43 0.32
N ARG A 70 -14.47 -36.10 0.33
CA ARG A 70 -14.55 -35.30 -0.87
C ARG A 70 -13.42 -35.67 -1.86
N ASN A 71 -13.77 -36.02 -3.09
CA ASN A 71 -12.81 -36.32 -4.14
C ASN A 71 -12.02 -35.08 -4.56
N SER A 72 -10.83 -35.29 -5.13
CA SER A 72 -10.12 -34.22 -5.85
C SER A 72 -10.79 -33.93 -7.21
N GLU A 73 -10.68 -32.72 -7.67
CA GLU A 73 -11.10 -32.29 -9.01
C GLU A 73 -10.00 -32.58 -10.06
N ALA A 74 -8.88 -33.13 -9.65
CA ALA A 74 -7.75 -33.42 -10.54
C ALA A 74 -8.04 -34.59 -11.48
N ASP A 75 -7.65 -34.45 -12.74
CA ASP A 75 -7.75 -35.51 -13.70
C ASP A 75 -6.98 -36.77 -13.24
N GLY A 76 -7.59 -37.93 -13.40
CA GLY A 76 -7.00 -39.20 -12.99
C GLY A 76 -7.25 -39.59 -11.52
N TRP A 77 -8.12 -38.89 -10.80
CA TRP A 77 -8.56 -39.32 -9.47
C TRP A 77 -9.31 -40.63 -9.53
N ILE A 78 -8.92 -41.60 -8.69
CA ILE A 78 -9.54 -42.91 -8.54
C ILE A 78 -10.45 -42.88 -7.31
N PRO A 79 -11.79 -42.74 -7.44
CA PRO A 79 -12.71 -42.75 -6.33
C PRO A 79 -12.86 -44.14 -5.71
N ARG A 80 -13.34 -44.18 -4.48
CA ARG A 80 -13.76 -45.39 -3.83
C ARG A 80 -15.27 -45.50 -3.92
N PRO A 81 -15.83 -46.57 -4.57
CA PRO A 81 -17.26 -46.71 -4.73
C PRO A 81 -17.96 -47.03 -3.41
N TYR A 82 -19.24 -46.76 -3.37
CA TYR A 82 -20.11 -47.19 -2.29
C TYR A 82 -20.23 -48.68 -2.25
N SER A 83 -20.30 -49.26 -1.02
CA SER A 83 -20.56 -50.68 -0.79
C SER A 83 -21.25 -50.93 0.52
N THR A 84 -22.30 -51.68 0.51
CA THR A 84 -23.04 -52.12 1.71
C THR A 84 -22.27 -53.16 2.52
N GLU A 85 -21.34 -53.92 1.90
CA GLU A 85 -20.47 -54.88 2.59
C GLU A 85 -19.56 -54.25 3.66
N MET A 86 -19.46 -52.94 3.65
CA MET A 86 -18.64 -52.18 4.60
C MET A 86 -19.47 -51.61 5.74
N THR A 87 -20.61 -52.19 6.01
CA THR A 87 -21.48 -51.84 7.15
C THR A 87 -21.01 -52.54 8.40
N ILE A 88 -20.73 -51.77 9.47
CA ILE A 88 -20.53 -52.32 10.80
C ILE A 88 -21.88 -52.37 11.49
N ASP A 89 -22.23 -53.47 12.15
CA ASP A 89 -23.44 -53.62 12.94
C ASP A 89 -23.48 -52.65 14.14
N ALA A 90 -24.60 -52.52 14.77
CA ALA A 90 -24.91 -51.54 15.79
C ALA A 90 -23.75 -51.25 16.75
N VAL A 91 -23.32 -49.95 16.73
CA VAL A 91 -22.21 -49.49 17.55
C VAL A 91 -22.77 -48.54 18.64
N SER A 92 -22.42 -48.83 19.85
CA SER A 92 -22.67 -47.88 20.96
C SER A 92 -21.75 -46.67 20.86
N LEU A 93 -22.25 -45.46 21.06
CA LEU A 93 -21.47 -44.23 21.05
C LEU A 93 -20.60 -44.05 22.31
N ASN A 94 -19.97 -45.14 22.77
CA ASN A 94 -18.95 -45.12 23.83
C ASN A 94 -17.54 -44.94 23.25
N SER A 95 -16.54 -44.77 24.08
CA SER A 95 -15.14 -44.59 23.68
C SER A 95 -14.59 -45.74 22.79
N ALA A 96 -14.98 -46.98 23.06
CA ALA A 96 -14.61 -48.16 22.32
C ALA A 96 -15.21 -48.14 20.89
N GLY A 97 -16.48 -47.80 20.76
CA GLY A 97 -17.19 -47.68 19.48
C GLY A 97 -16.59 -46.54 18.62
N VAL A 98 -16.27 -45.41 19.23
CA VAL A 98 -15.61 -44.30 18.56
C VAL A 98 -14.23 -44.72 18.02
N ASP A 99 -13.48 -45.55 18.76
CA ASP A 99 -12.17 -46.03 18.30
C ASP A 99 -12.28 -47.02 17.13
N VAL A 100 -13.29 -47.86 17.12
CA VAL A 100 -13.59 -48.75 15.99
C VAL A 100 -13.88 -47.96 14.72
N VAL A 101 -14.76 -46.95 14.83
CA VAL A 101 -15.12 -46.08 13.72
C VAL A 101 -13.91 -45.30 13.19
N LYS A 102 -13.10 -44.77 14.09
CA LYS A 102 -11.85 -44.06 13.70
C LYS A 102 -10.90 -44.99 12.92
N ARG A 103 -10.69 -46.19 13.38
CA ARG A 103 -9.82 -47.16 12.70
C ARG A 103 -10.34 -47.47 11.29
N MET A 104 -11.62 -47.78 11.16
CA MET A 104 -12.26 -48.04 9.87
C MET A 104 -12.07 -46.85 8.89
N CYS A 105 -12.43 -45.67 9.31
CA CYS A 105 -12.31 -44.46 8.47
C CYS A 105 -10.84 -44.19 8.08
N LEU A 106 -9.91 -44.31 9.02
CA LEU A 106 -8.49 -44.08 8.78
C LEU A 106 -7.90 -45.08 7.79
N ASP A 107 -8.25 -46.37 7.91
CA ASP A 107 -7.76 -47.41 7.02
C ASP A 107 -8.22 -47.19 5.59
N LYS A 108 -9.48 -46.83 5.41
CA LYS A 108 -10.06 -46.59 4.08
C LYS A 108 -9.57 -45.25 3.48
N ALA A 109 -9.40 -44.22 4.28
CA ALA A 109 -8.78 -42.98 3.86
C ALA A 109 -7.32 -43.18 3.45
N GLN A 110 -6.59 -44.07 4.11
CA GLN A 110 -5.22 -44.45 3.73
C GLN A 110 -5.15 -45.29 2.46
N GLU A 111 -6.11 -46.18 2.24
CA GLU A 111 -6.23 -46.93 0.98
C GLU A 111 -6.44 -45.96 -0.18
N LEU A 112 -7.39 -45.00 -0.03
CA LEU A 112 -7.65 -43.95 -0.99
C LEU A 112 -6.41 -43.11 -1.25
N PHE A 113 -5.67 -42.78 -0.16
CA PHE A 113 -4.39 -42.06 -0.27
C PHE A 113 -3.35 -42.81 -1.09
N ARG A 114 -3.23 -44.12 -0.90
CA ARG A 114 -2.27 -44.95 -1.69
C ARG A 114 -2.58 -44.93 -3.18
N LYS A 115 -3.87 -45.01 -3.53
CA LYS A 115 -4.34 -45.03 -4.94
C LYS A 115 -4.15 -43.65 -5.61
N ASN A 116 -4.30 -42.57 -4.88
CA ASN A 116 -4.30 -41.20 -5.39
C ASN A 116 -3.14 -40.35 -4.83
N ARG A 117 -2.05 -40.97 -4.45
CA ARG A 117 -0.93 -40.34 -3.73
C ARG A 117 -0.43 -39.03 -4.35
N SER A 118 -0.23 -39.04 -5.68
CA SER A 118 0.27 -37.87 -6.40
C SER A 118 -0.71 -36.71 -6.38
N HIS A 119 -1.99 -36.97 -6.58
CA HIS A 119 -3.04 -35.94 -6.54
C HIS A 119 -3.24 -35.36 -5.15
N ILE A 120 -3.28 -36.21 -4.12
CA ILE A 120 -3.44 -35.80 -2.74
C ILE A 120 -2.26 -34.94 -2.26
N LEU A 121 -1.03 -35.34 -2.57
CA LEU A 121 0.15 -34.55 -2.22
C LEU A 121 0.17 -33.21 -2.92
N LEU A 122 -0.32 -33.14 -4.17
CA LEU A 122 -0.44 -31.89 -4.90
C LEU A 122 -1.48 -30.98 -4.24
N GLU A 123 -2.67 -31.48 -3.93
CA GLU A 123 -3.73 -30.70 -3.30
C GLU A 123 -3.38 -30.26 -1.87
N LEU A 124 -2.85 -31.15 -1.05
CA LEU A 124 -2.38 -30.79 0.29
C LEU A 124 -1.30 -29.72 0.23
N SER A 125 -0.46 -29.75 -0.79
CA SER A 125 0.54 -28.71 -1.03
C SER A 125 -0.11 -27.37 -1.37
N GLN A 126 -1.15 -27.35 -2.17
CA GLN A 126 -1.88 -26.14 -2.55
C GLN A 126 -2.70 -25.59 -1.38
N GLN A 127 -3.39 -26.43 -0.65
CA GLN A 127 -4.19 -26.02 0.52
C GLN A 127 -3.34 -25.48 1.66
N ARG A 128 -2.16 -26.07 1.92
CA ARG A 128 -1.25 -25.62 2.99
C ARG A 128 -0.39 -24.43 2.62
N ASP A 129 -0.22 -24.12 1.35
CA ASP A 129 0.41 -22.87 0.90
C ASP A 129 -0.37 -21.63 1.40
N THR A 130 -1.66 -21.78 1.73
CA THR A 130 -2.51 -20.71 2.24
C THR A 130 -2.67 -20.68 3.76
N SER A 131 -2.48 -21.80 4.48
CA SER A 131 -2.85 -21.89 5.89
C SER A 131 -1.73 -22.30 6.86
N SER A 132 -0.69 -23.03 6.43
CA SER A 132 0.42 -23.41 7.30
C SER A 132 1.80 -23.23 6.65
N ASN A 133 2.74 -22.78 7.47
CA ASN A 133 4.14 -22.65 7.08
C ASN A 133 4.83 -24.01 6.81
N PHE A 134 4.18 -25.14 7.08
CA PHE A 134 4.79 -26.46 7.02
C PHE A 134 5.23 -26.85 5.60
N MET A 135 4.31 -26.91 4.63
CA MET A 135 4.65 -27.31 3.26
C MET A 135 5.56 -26.31 2.56
N TYR A 136 5.45 -25.03 2.89
CA TYR A 136 6.41 -24.04 2.42
C TYR A 136 7.85 -24.38 2.86
N HIS A 137 8.03 -24.72 4.13
CA HIS A 137 9.34 -25.10 4.65
C HIS A 137 9.81 -26.45 4.11
N VAL A 138 8.91 -27.41 3.98
CA VAL A 138 9.22 -28.72 3.35
C VAL A 138 9.71 -28.52 1.90
N LYS A 139 8.96 -27.79 1.08
CA LYS A 139 9.38 -27.47 -0.31
C LYS A 139 10.73 -26.76 -0.35
N LYS A 140 10.93 -25.80 0.54
CA LYS A 140 12.18 -25.03 0.65
C LYS A 140 13.37 -25.94 0.97
N TYR A 141 13.23 -26.84 1.96
CA TYR A 141 14.30 -27.77 2.33
C TYR A 141 14.53 -28.83 1.24
N LEU A 142 13.46 -29.40 0.70
CA LEU A 142 13.60 -30.38 -0.40
C LEU A 142 14.24 -29.78 -1.65
N TYR A 143 13.87 -28.55 -2.00
CA TYR A 143 14.51 -27.84 -3.10
C TYR A 143 16.00 -27.64 -2.83
N ALA A 144 16.36 -27.18 -1.63
CA ALA A 144 17.74 -27.01 -1.23
C ALA A 144 18.52 -28.33 -1.29
N ILE A 145 17.92 -29.45 -0.81
CA ILE A 145 18.53 -30.79 -0.84
C ILE A 145 18.68 -31.31 -2.27
N LYS A 146 17.62 -31.24 -3.08
CA LYS A 146 17.61 -31.69 -4.47
C LYS A 146 18.62 -30.95 -5.34
N SER A 147 18.74 -29.65 -5.06
CA SER A 147 19.57 -28.74 -5.85
C SER A 147 21.03 -28.74 -5.44
N HIS A 148 21.41 -29.36 -4.35
CA HIS A 148 22.79 -29.38 -3.84
C HIS A 148 23.53 -30.62 -4.31
N PRO A 149 24.76 -30.53 -4.86
CA PRO A 149 25.49 -31.65 -5.40
C PRO A 149 25.67 -32.82 -4.39
N VAL A 150 26.10 -32.47 -3.17
CA VAL A 150 26.36 -33.45 -2.10
C VAL A 150 25.10 -33.94 -1.40
N LEU A 151 24.08 -33.06 -1.25
CA LEU A 151 22.83 -33.45 -0.56
C LEU A 151 21.86 -34.20 -1.47
N LYS A 152 22.05 -34.15 -2.79
CA LYS A 152 21.18 -34.82 -3.78
C LYS A 152 21.00 -36.30 -3.49
N GLU A 153 22.03 -36.98 -3.05
CA GLU A 153 21.98 -38.40 -2.67
C GLU A 153 21.02 -38.68 -1.50
N LYS A 154 20.82 -37.71 -0.61
CA LYS A 154 19.89 -37.79 0.53
C LYS A 154 18.45 -37.43 0.20
N TYR A 155 18.20 -36.90 -1.00
CA TYR A 155 16.87 -36.45 -1.42
C TYR A 155 15.83 -37.57 -1.33
N VAL A 156 16.18 -38.77 -1.83
CA VAL A 156 15.30 -39.96 -1.78
C VAL A 156 14.93 -40.29 -0.34
N LYS A 157 15.92 -40.36 0.56
CA LYS A 157 15.69 -40.63 2.00
C LYS A 157 14.82 -39.57 2.68
N CYS A 158 14.95 -38.29 2.27
CA CYS A 158 14.08 -37.22 2.77
C CYS A 158 12.64 -37.38 2.26
N CYS A 159 12.47 -37.81 1.02
CA CYS A 159 11.15 -38.11 0.47
C CYS A 159 10.50 -39.33 1.15
N GLU A 160 11.29 -40.36 1.44
CA GLU A 160 10.84 -41.54 2.21
C GLU A 160 10.42 -41.18 3.63
N TYR A 161 11.19 -40.32 4.30
CA TYR A 161 10.83 -39.83 5.64
C TYR A 161 9.54 -39.01 5.64
N LEU A 162 9.35 -38.16 4.61
CA LEU A 162 8.10 -37.47 4.39
C LEU A 162 6.94 -38.42 4.11
N ASN A 163 7.16 -39.41 3.28
CA ASN A 163 6.15 -40.44 3.01
C ASN A 163 5.74 -41.17 4.30
N LYS A 164 6.70 -41.53 5.14
CA LYS A 164 6.41 -42.14 6.45
C LYS A 164 5.53 -41.21 7.30
N PHE A 165 5.74 -39.91 7.28
CA PHE A 165 4.90 -38.93 7.99
C PHE A 165 3.48 -38.91 7.46
N PHE A 166 3.28 -38.94 6.14
CA PHE A 166 1.93 -38.88 5.56
C PHE A 166 1.18 -40.22 5.60
N THR A 167 1.90 -41.34 5.73
CA THR A 167 1.33 -42.70 5.70
C THR A 167 1.33 -43.41 7.06
N GLN A 168 1.81 -42.75 8.14
CA GLN A 168 1.89 -43.33 9.46
C GLN A 168 0.51 -43.70 10.03
N LYS A 169 0.42 -44.86 10.62
CA LYS A 169 -0.77 -45.38 11.30
C LYS A 169 -0.49 -45.60 12.77
N GLN A 170 -1.50 -45.49 13.60
CA GLN A 170 -1.44 -45.92 14.98
C GLN A 170 -1.38 -47.48 14.98
N PRO A 171 -0.39 -48.14 15.62
CA PRO A 171 -0.36 -49.57 15.79
C PRO A 171 -1.59 -50.04 16.60
N ALA A 172 -2.10 -51.22 16.30
CA ALA A 172 -3.30 -51.75 16.95
C ALA A 172 -3.09 -52.01 18.44
N ASP A 173 -1.86 -52.30 18.82
CA ASP A 173 -1.40 -52.59 20.18
C ASP A 173 -0.99 -51.39 21.00
N MET A 174 -1.09 -50.18 20.44
CA MET A 174 -0.62 -48.94 21.07
C MET A 174 -1.77 -48.02 21.41
N SER A 175 -1.82 -47.49 22.64
CA SER A 175 -2.78 -46.44 23.01
C SER A 175 -2.60 -45.14 22.22
N TYR A 176 -3.67 -44.37 22.11
CA TYR A 176 -3.60 -43.08 21.39
C TYR A 176 -2.61 -42.09 22.02
N GLU A 177 -2.51 -42.07 23.34
CA GLU A 177 -1.54 -41.23 24.05
C GLU A 177 -0.09 -41.61 23.75
N GLU A 178 0.23 -42.91 23.78
CA GLU A 178 1.54 -43.42 23.40
C GLU A 178 1.84 -43.11 21.93
N TRP A 179 0.85 -43.32 21.05
CA TRP A 179 0.98 -42.96 19.65
C TRP A 179 1.30 -41.48 19.44
N CYS A 180 0.65 -40.59 20.18
CA CYS A 180 0.95 -39.15 20.09
C CYS A 180 2.37 -38.79 20.50
N ARG A 181 2.99 -39.58 21.39
CA ARG A 181 4.41 -39.37 21.79
C ARG A 181 5.40 -39.81 20.72
N VAL A 182 5.15 -40.91 20.03
CA VAL A 182 6.07 -41.54 19.08
C VAL A 182 5.84 -41.10 17.63
N ARG A 183 4.63 -40.71 17.26
CA ARG A 183 4.31 -40.31 15.87
C ARG A 183 5.20 -39.20 15.35
N LEU A 184 5.35 -39.17 14.05
CA LEU A 184 5.98 -38.04 13.38
C LEU A 184 5.03 -36.82 13.42
N THR A 185 5.53 -35.69 13.86
CA THR A 185 4.84 -34.42 13.81
C THR A 185 5.47 -33.51 12.77
N GLU A 186 4.76 -32.47 12.31
CA GLU A 186 5.30 -31.46 11.40
C GLU A 186 6.63 -30.88 11.93
N ALA A 187 6.68 -30.60 13.24
CA ALA A 187 7.89 -30.10 13.89
C ALA A 187 9.08 -31.09 13.79
N LYS A 188 8.83 -32.38 14.00
CA LYS A 188 9.87 -33.43 13.85
C LYS A 188 10.36 -33.55 12.42
N VAL A 189 9.43 -33.46 11.43
CA VAL A 189 9.78 -33.50 10.01
C VAL A 189 10.64 -32.30 9.61
N LEU A 190 10.23 -31.10 10.01
CA LEU A 190 11.01 -29.88 9.73
C LEU A 190 12.38 -29.90 10.41
N ALA A 191 12.45 -30.42 11.64
CA ALA A 191 13.72 -30.56 12.35
C ALA A 191 14.66 -31.54 11.64
N TYR A 192 14.13 -32.66 11.14
CA TYR A 192 14.89 -33.63 10.35
C TYR A 192 15.44 -33.01 9.05
N LEU A 193 14.57 -32.40 8.24
CA LEU A 193 14.98 -31.76 6.98
C LEU A 193 15.97 -30.62 7.20
N ARG A 194 15.75 -29.83 8.24
CA ARG A 194 16.69 -28.76 8.66
C ARG A 194 18.03 -29.38 9.07
N GLY A 195 18.01 -30.50 9.80
CA GLY A 195 19.21 -31.21 10.24
C GLY A 195 20.02 -31.77 9.08
N VAL A 196 19.38 -32.24 8.02
CA VAL A 196 20.06 -32.68 6.80
C VAL A 196 20.76 -31.52 6.11
N VAL A 197 20.10 -30.38 6.01
CA VAL A 197 20.68 -29.17 5.40
C VAL A 197 21.82 -28.62 6.28
N SER A 198 21.60 -28.48 7.59
CA SER A 198 22.55 -27.81 8.49
C SER A 198 23.82 -28.59 8.77
N LYS A 199 23.73 -29.94 8.77
CA LYS A 199 24.89 -30.82 9.06
C LYS A 199 25.92 -30.85 7.93
N GLN A 200 25.52 -30.52 6.72
CA GLN A 200 26.37 -30.61 5.55
C GLN A 200 26.78 -29.28 4.94
N HIS A 201 26.20 -28.19 5.42
CA HIS A 201 26.59 -26.85 4.96
C HIS A 201 27.39 -26.14 6.03
N PRO A 202 28.57 -25.61 5.71
CA PRO A 202 29.23 -24.63 6.56
C PRO A 202 28.26 -23.48 6.88
N LYS A 203 28.29 -22.99 8.09
CA LYS A 203 27.46 -21.86 8.55
C LYS A 203 27.55 -20.66 7.59
N LYS A 204 28.69 -20.45 7.00
CA LYS A 204 29.01 -19.52 5.92
C LYS A 204 28.07 -19.63 4.71
N TYR A 205 27.84 -20.85 4.26
CA TYR A 205 27.00 -21.14 3.10
C TYR A 205 25.52 -20.86 3.38
N GLU A 206 25.01 -21.21 4.56
CA GLU A 206 23.64 -20.85 4.97
C GLU A 206 23.41 -19.35 5.00
N ASP A 207 24.38 -18.58 5.48
CA ASP A 207 24.30 -17.14 5.53
C ASP A 207 24.27 -16.52 4.12
N VAL A 208 25.05 -17.04 3.18
CA VAL A 208 25.03 -16.63 1.77
C VAL A 208 23.68 -16.95 1.13
N ILE A 209 23.13 -18.16 1.33
CA ILE A 209 21.81 -18.54 0.82
C ILE A 209 20.74 -17.58 1.36
N ARG A 210 20.78 -17.25 2.65
CA ARG A 210 19.82 -16.32 3.25
C ARG A 210 19.94 -14.94 2.61
N MET A 211 21.15 -14.45 2.40
CA MET A 211 21.37 -13.15 1.76
C MET A 211 20.80 -13.12 0.34
N VAL A 212 21.11 -14.12 -0.46
CA VAL A 212 20.60 -14.24 -1.83
C VAL A 212 19.07 -14.39 -1.86
N ASN A 213 18.50 -15.19 -0.96
CA ASN A 213 17.07 -15.44 -0.90
C ASN A 213 16.26 -14.22 -0.38
N PHE A 214 16.87 -13.36 0.44
CA PHE A 214 16.22 -12.15 0.93
C PHE A 214 16.26 -11.00 -0.06
N GLY A 215 16.86 -11.17 -1.22
CA GLY A 215 16.91 -10.14 -2.26
C GLY A 215 17.81 -8.95 -1.92
N TYR A 216 18.78 -9.18 -1.04
CA TYR A 216 19.81 -8.17 -0.79
C TYR A 216 20.63 -7.92 -2.06
N SER A 217 21.19 -6.72 -2.13
CA SER A 217 22.18 -6.37 -3.15
C SER A 217 23.29 -7.43 -3.19
N ILE A 218 23.55 -7.96 -4.35
CA ILE A 218 24.63 -8.93 -4.56
C ILE A 218 25.99 -8.24 -4.58
N GLY A 219 26.00 -6.92 -4.78
CA GLY A 219 27.22 -6.18 -4.92
C GLY A 219 27.98 -5.92 -3.64
N TYR A 220 27.28 -5.75 -2.49
CA TYR A 220 27.91 -5.25 -1.28
C TYR A 220 27.26 -5.73 0.01
N LYS A 221 27.72 -5.24 1.13
CA LYS A 221 27.29 -5.33 2.52
C LYS A 221 25.81 -5.02 2.82
N ALA A 222 24.94 -5.18 1.84
CA ALA A 222 23.52 -4.85 1.94
C ALA A 222 22.74 -5.90 2.74
N TYR A 223 23.01 -6.04 4.00
CA TYR A 223 22.38 -7.00 4.89
C TYR A 223 22.00 -6.38 6.24
N SER A 224 20.99 -6.96 6.88
CA SER A 224 20.50 -6.43 8.15
C SER A 224 21.54 -6.51 9.26
N PRO A 225 21.50 -5.62 10.27
CA PRO A 225 22.39 -5.68 11.42
C PRO A 225 22.38 -7.03 12.14
N LYS A 226 21.25 -7.71 12.15
CA LYS A 226 21.13 -9.06 12.71
C LYS A 226 21.92 -10.09 11.93
N MET A 227 21.95 -9.99 10.61
CA MET A 227 22.80 -10.85 9.78
C MET A 227 24.26 -10.46 9.89
N ALA A 228 24.58 -9.18 9.91
CA ALA A 228 25.93 -8.70 10.08
C ALA A 228 26.65 -9.26 11.32
N ARG A 229 25.94 -9.37 12.45
CA ARG A 229 26.51 -9.98 13.69
C ARG A 229 26.83 -11.46 13.55
N ARG A 230 26.18 -12.16 12.63
CA ARG A 230 26.34 -13.59 12.39
C ARG A 230 27.31 -13.91 11.25
N MET A 231 27.77 -12.87 10.56
CA MET A 231 28.65 -13.04 9.42
C MET A 231 30.08 -13.21 9.85
N PRO A 232 30.84 -14.12 9.20
CA PRO A 232 32.27 -14.19 9.35
C PRO A 232 32.94 -12.86 9.01
N GLU A 233 34.10 -12.59 9.59
CA GLU A 233 34.83 -11.32 9.46
C GLU A 233 35.09 -10.93 7.99
N TYR A 234 35.48 -11.90 7.17
CA TYR A 234 35.76 -11.66 5.75
C TYR A 234 34.53 -11.22 4.94
N MET A 235 33.30 -11.55 5.41
CA MET A 235 32.04 -11.10 4.79
C MET A 235 31.64 -9.68 5.22
N LYS A 236 32.30 -9.11 6.20
CA LYS A 236 32.07 -7.73 6.66
C LYS A 236 32.80 -6.69 5.82
N ASN A 237 33.70 -7.13 4.95
CA ASN A 237 34.41 -6.25 4.00
C ASN A 237 33.52 -5.84 2.81
N ALA A 238 33.94 -4.82 2.06
CA ALA A 238 33.21 -4.30 0.89
C ALA A 238 33.33 -5.22 -0.37
N THR A 239 33.40 -6.51 -0.17
CA THR A 239 33.51 -7.50 -1.25
C THR A 239 32.15 -7.86 -1.80
N PRO A 240 31.94 -7.93 -3.11
CA PRO A 240 30.70 -8.36 -3.73
C PRO A 240 30.29 -9.77 -3.25
N ILE A 241 28.99 -10.01 -3.03
CA ILE A 241 28.49 -11.28 -2.52
C ILE A 241 28.87 -12.47 -3.41
N TYR A 242 28.82 -12.28 -4.73
CA TYR A 242 29.21 -13.35 -5.67
C TYR A 242 30.68 -13.74 -5.54
N GLN A 243 31.56 -12.79 -5.28
CA GLN A 243 32.98 -13.05 -5.01
C GLN A 243 33.18 -13.74 -3.66
N ILE A 244 32.47 -13.30 -2.63
CA ILE A 244 32.47 -13.97 -1.32
C ILE A 244 32.03 -15.43 -1.46
N VAL A 245 31.04 -15.69 -2.30
CA VAL A 245 30.56 -17.05 -2.56
C VAL A 245 31.63 -17.89 -3.25
N SER A 246 32.27 -17.34 -4.28
CA SER A 246 33.34 -18.04 -4.99
C SER A 246 34.54 -18.35 -4.12
N ASP A 247 34.97 -17.41 -3.30
CA ASP A 247 36.09 -17.56 -2.37
C ASP A 247 35.82 -18.56 -1.24
N GLY A 248 34.55 -18.77 -0.95
CA GLY A 248 34.09 -19.57 0.18
C GLY A 248 33.57 -20.95 -0.14
N MET A 249 33.51 -21.29 -1.40
CA MET A 249 32.97 -22.55 -1.92
C MET A 249 33.98 -23.25 -2.83
N ASP A 250 33.95 -24.58 -2.85
CA ASP A 250 34.61 -25.29 -3.88
C ASP A 250 33.95 -25.09 -5.26
N ALA A 251 34.63 -25.47 -6.33
CA ALA A 251 34.17 -25.27 -7.70
C ALA A 251 32.82 -25.93 -7.98
N GLU A 252 32.55 -27.07 -7.39
CA GLU A 252 31.30 -27.82 -7.54
C GLU A 252 30.13 -27.09 -6.85
N GLN A 253 30.33 -26.66 -5.61
CA GLN A 253 29.36 -25.88 -4.85
C GLN A 253 29.04 -24.53 -5.55
N TYR A 254 30.06 -23.87 -6.07
CA TYR A 254 29.86 -22.60 -6.81
C TYR A 254 29.10 -22.84 -8.11
N GLY A 255 29.44 -23.89 -8.86
CA GLY A 255 28.72 -24.26 -10.09
C GLY A 255 27.23 -24.45 -9.86
N HIS A 256 26.88 -25.03 -8.72
CA HIS A 256 25.48 -25.24 -8.33
C HIS A 256 24.70 -23.94 -8.09
N PHE A 257 25.31 -22.93 -7.43
CA PHE A 257 24.67 -21.65 -7.15
C PHE A 257 24.87 -20.61 -8.24
N SER A 258 25.75 -20.86 -9.17
CA SER A 258 26.13 -19.88 -10.21
C SER A 258 24.92 -19.32 -10.96
N LYS A 259 23.95 -20.15 -11.33
CA LYS A 259 22.73 -19.70 -12.01
C LYS A 259 21.89 -18.76 -11.14
N LEU A 260 21.73 -19.07 -9.85
CA LEU A 260 20.98 -18.25 -8.90
C LEU A 260 21.71 -16.92 -8.66
N ILE A 261 23.01 -16.98 -8.46
CA ILE A 261 23.86 -15.81 -8.21
C ILE A 261 23.88 -14.89 -9.44
N ARG A 262 24.11 -15.42 -10.65
CA ARG A 262 24.10 -14.66 -11.91
C ARG A 262 22.75 -13.97 -12.13
N ARG A 263 21.64 -14.68 -11.87
CA ARG A 263 20.30 -14.09 -11.96
C ARG A 263 20.15 -12.93 -10.98
N LYS A 264 20.52 -13.11 -9.71
CA LYS A 264 20.43 -12.06 -8.69
C LYS A 264 21.36 -10.88 -8.98
N GLN A 265 22.55 -11.17 -9.49
CA GLN A 265 23.49 -10.13 -9.91
C GLN A 265 22.91 -9.28 -11.05
N ARG A 266 22.33 -9.93 -12.07
CA ARG A 266 21.67 -9.21 -13.18
C ARG A 266 20.50 -8.38 -12.68
N GLU A 267 19.65 -8.96 -11.83
CA GLU A 267 18.54 -8.24 -11.22
C GLU A 267 19.04 -7.00 -10.45
N TYR A 268 20.11 -7.14 -9.69
CA TYR A 268 20.73 -6.02 -8.97
C TYR A 268 21.31 -4.97 -9.92
N GLN A 269 22.02 -5.38 -10.95
CA GLN A 269 22.57 -4.48 -11.95
C GLN A 269 21.48 -3.64 -12.62
N ILE A 270 20.37 -4.27 -13.01
CA ILE A 270 19.22 -3.56 -13.59
C ILE A 270 18.64 -2.54 -12.61
N GLU A 271 18.47 -2.90 -11.33
CA GLU A 271 17.98 -1.96 -10.31
C GLU A 271 18.91 -0.75 -10.10
N GLN A 272 20.21 -0.90 -10.33
CA GLN A 272 21.18 0.18 -10.18
C GLN A 272 21.30 1.08 -11.43
N LEU A 273 20.77 0.68 -12.58
CA LEU A 273 20.82 1.49 -13.78
C LEU A 273 19.99 2.76 -13.62
N PRO A 274 20.54 3.94 -13.95
CA PRO A 274 19.75 5.16 -14.09
C PRO A 274 18.68 4.97 -15.17
N LEU A 275 17.48 5.50 -14.95
CA LEU A 275 16.40 5.40 -15.92
C LEU A 275 16.75 6.06 -17.27
N SER A 276 17.53 7.14 -17.23
CA SER A 276 18.02 7.83 -18.42
C SER A 276 18.93 6.98 -19.32
N SER A 277 19.55 5.93 -18.77
CA SER A 277 20.41 5.02 -19.54
C SER A 277 19.69 3.77 -20.02
N MET A 278 18.42 3.60 -19.68
CA MET A 278 17.63 2.43 -20.05
C MET A 278 16.92 2.65 -21.39
N THR A 279 16.92 1.61 -22.20
CA THR A 279 16.15 1.55 -23.45
C THR A 279 14.92 0.68 -23.26
N MET A 280 13.95 0.82 -24.13
CA MET A 280 12.74 -0.03 -24.13
C MET A 280 13.13 -1.49 -24.43
N ASP A 281 12.57 -2.39 -23.64
CA ASP A 281 12.62 -3.83 -23.92
C ASP A 281 11.59 -4.18 -24.99
N GLU A 282 12.02 -4.82 -26.08
CA GLU A 282 11.16 -5.16 -27.22
C GLU A 282 10.04 -6.13 -26.87
N SER A 283 10.28 -7.09 -25.98
CA SER A 283 9.28 -8.06 -25.58
C SER A 283 8.18 -7.44 -24.74
N ILE A 284 8.55 -6.47 -23.89
CA ILE A 284 7.61 -5.69 -23.12
C ILE A 284 6.86 -4.71 -24.02
N ALA A 285 7.54 -4.06 -24.95
CA ALA A 285 6.93 -3.14 -25.91
C ALA A 285 5.82 -3.85 -26.71
N LYS A 286 6.12 -5.02 -27.26
CA LYS A 286 5.14 -5.84 -28.00
C LYS A 286 3.91 -6.17 -27.14
N TYR A 287 4.11 -6.53 -25.87
CA TYR A 287 2.99 -6.80 -24.97
C TYR A 287 2.12 -5.55 -24.73
N LEU A 288 2.76 -4.39 -24.55
CA LEU A 288 2.07 -3.13 -24.30
C LEU A 288 1.35 -2.58 -25.55
N ASP A 289 1.84 -2.91 -26.75
CA ASP A 289 1.18 -2.57 -28.02
C ASP A 289 -0.10 -3.39 -28.24
N GLU A 290 -0.06 -4.66 -27.82
CA GLU A 290 -1.22 -5.57 -27.87
C GLU A 290 -2.16 -5.39 -26.67
N PHE A 291 -1.77 -4.57 -25.68
CA PHE A 291 -2.55 -4.39 -24.45
C PHE A 291 -3.82 -3.58 -24.68
N THR A 292 -4.95 -4.20 -24.41
CA THR A 292 -6.28 -3.59 -24.47
C THR A 292 -7.11 -4.00 -23.25
N LEU A 293 -7.93 -3.10 -22.77
CA LEU A 293 -8.98 -3.38 -21.78
C LEU A 293 -10.31 -2.94 -22.34
N TYR A 294 -11.35 -3.72 -22.08
CA TYR A 294 -12.70 -3.37 -22.46
C TYR A 294 -13.43 -2.69 -21.29
N ASP A 295 -13.85 -1.45 -21.49
CA ASP A 295 -14.68 -0.70 -20.54
C ASP A 295 -16.15 -0.99 -20.78
N SER A 296 -16.74 -1.81 -19.90
CA SER A 296 -18.15 -2.23 -20.02
C SER A 296 -19.15 -1.12 -19.67
N GLU A 297 -18.72 -0.01 -19.03
CA GLU A 297 -19.58 1.14 -18.72
C GLU A 297 -19.75 2.06 -19.95
N ASN A 298 -18.67 2.24 -20.71
CA ASN A 298 -18.64 3.15 -21.87
C ASN A 298 -18.69 2.41 -23.21
N ASP A 299 -18.64 1.08 -23.21
CA ASP A 299 -18.63 0.22 -24.40
C ASP A 299 -17.48 0.57 -25.37
N GLU A 300 -16.28 0.74 -24.81
CA GLU A 300 -15.09 1.13 -25.57
C GLU A 300 -13.86 0.32 -25.19
N GLU A 301 -12.91 0.19 -26.10
CA GLU A 301 -11.59 -0.36 -25.84
C GLU A 301 -10.65 0.72 -25.33
N ILE A 302 -9.95 0.41 -24.24
CA ILE A 302 -8.97 1.30 -23.61
C ILE A 302 -7.57 0.85 -24.00
N HIS A 303 -6.81 1.76 -24.56
CA HIS A 303 -5.43 1.57 -24.95
C HIS A 303 -4.48 2.48 -24.17
N LEU A 304 -3.22 2.07 -24.08
CA LEU A 304 -2.14 2.91 -23.53
C LEU A 304 -1.62 3.84 -24.65
N ASN A 305 -1.33 5.08 -24.30
CA ASN A 305 -0.60 5.98 -25.20
C ASN A 305 0.92 5.72 -25.18
N ASP A 306 1.66 6.35 -26.06
CA ASP A 306 3.09 6.07 -26.26
C ASP A 306 3.93 6.41 -25.00
N ILE A 307 3.63 7.51 -24.31
CA ILE A 307 4.32 7.90 -23.07
C ILE A 307 4.01 6.90 -21.95
N GLN A 308 2.76 6.47 -21.83
CA GLN A 308 2.38 5.44 -20.87
C GLN A 308 3.07 4.11 -21.17
N LYS A 309 3.10 3.69 -22.44
CA LYS A 309 3.82 2.47 -22.87
C LYS A 309 5.31 2.58 -22.54
N HIS A 310 5.95 3.71 -22.87
CA HIS A 310 7.35 3.94 -22.58
C HIS A 310 7.65 3.80 -21.08
N ASP A 311 6.94 4.55 -20.24
CA ASP A 311 7.20 4.57 -18.81
C ASP A 311 6.86 3.21 -18.14
N ILE A 312 5.78 2.55 -18.57
CA ILE A 312 5.42 1.21 -18.07
C ILE A 312 6.46 0.17 -18.52
N ASN A 313 7.04 0.29 -19.71
CA ASN A 313 8.14 -0.56 -20.16
C ASN A 313 9.33 -0.48 -19.20
N LEU A 314 9.77 0.72 -18.83
CA LEU A 314 10.84 0.93 -17.84
C LEU A 314 10.46 0.36 -16.45
N VAL A 315 9.23 0.58 -16.02
CA VAL A 315 8.70 0.00 -14.77
C VAL A 315 8.79 -1.52 -14.77
N LEU A 316 8.45 -2.17 -15.87
CA LEU A 316 8.41 -3.62 -15.99
C LEU A 316 9.80 -4.27 -16.04
N GLN A 317 10.81 -3.57 -16.50
CA GLN A 317 12.19 -4.04 -16.48
C GLN A 317 12.77 -4.08 -15.06
N LYS A 318 12.32 -3.19 -14.16
CA LYS A 318 12.75 -3.13 -12.77
C LYS A 318 11.74 -3.81 -11.82
N ARG A 319 12.15 -4.07 -10.60
CA ARG A 319 11.28 -4.66 -9.58
C ARG A 319 10.61 -3.62 -8.70
N ASN A 320 11.31 -2.51 -8.47
CA ASN A 320 10.92 -1.48 -7.52
C ASN A 320 10.92 -0.15 -8.25
N MET A 321 9.76 0.47 -8.34
CA MET A 321 9.60 1.74 -9.03
C MET A 321 8.59 2.63 -8.32
N LEU A 322 8.79 3.92 -8.41
CA LEU A 322 7.83 4.94 -8.05
C LEU A 322 7.42 5.73 -9.29
N LEU A 323 6.13 5.70 -9.57
CA LEU A 323 5.51 6.42 -10.67
C LEU A 323 4.80 7.65 -10.11
N GLN A 324 5.43 8.80 -10.27
CA GLN A 324 4.86 10.10 -9.87
C GLN A 324 4.28 10.78 -11.10
N TRP A 325 3.17 10.31 -11.55
CA TRP A 325 2.39 10.97 -12.57
C TRP A 325 1.37 11.92 -11.94
N GLU A 326 1.21 13.10 -12.49
CA GLU A 326 0.19 14.04 -12.06
C GLU A 326 -1.20 13.39 -12.14
N GLN A 327 -2.16 13.92 -11.39
CA GLN A 327 -3.51 13.36 -11.38
C GLN A 327 -4.16 13.48 -12.77
N GLY A 328 -4.97 12.49 -13.12
CA GLY A 328 -5.61 12.44 -14.43
C GLY A 328 -4.79 11.75 -15.53
N SER A 329 -3.50 11.45 -15.29
CA SER A 329 -2.58 10.87 -16.28
C SER A 329 -2.71 9.35 -16.48
N GLY A 330 -3.68 8.68 -15.85
CA GLY A 330 -3.93 7.26 -16.05
C GLY A 330 -3.14 6.31 -15.14
N LYS A 331 -2.73 6.74 -13.93
CA LYS A 331 -2.00 5.89 -12.96
C LYS A 331 -2.67 4.55 -12.68
N THR A 332 -4.00 4.53 -12.54
CA THR A 332 -4.76 3.30 -12.30
C THR A 332 -4.60 2.31 -13.44
N LEU A 333 -4.67 2.79 -14.69
CA LEU A 333 -4.45 1.99 -15.88
C LEU A 333 -3.03 1.43 -15.92
N ALA A 334 -2.03 2.25 -15.60
CA ALA A 334 -0.63 1.81 -15.48
C ALA A 334 -0.45 0.73 -14.40
N GLY A 335 -1.11 0.88 -13.26
CA GLY A 335 -1.12 -0.12 -12.19
C GLY A 335 -1.74 -1.45 -12.61
N ILE A 336 -2.85 -1.40 -13.37
CA ILE A 336 -3.51 -2.58 -13.94
C ILE A 336 -2.61 -3.27 -14.98
N ALA A 337 -2.10 -2.53 -15.97
CA ALA A 337 -1.21 -3.06 -17.00
C ALA A 337 0.04 -3.70 -16.41
N THR A 338 0.68 -3.02 -15.44
CA THR A 338 1.83 -3.56 -14.72
C THR A 338 1.46 -4.83 -13.94
N GLY A 339 0.34 -4.83 -13.22
CA GLY A 339 -0.13 -5.96 -12.45
C GLY A 339 -0.37 -7.19 -13.31
N LEU A 340 -1.08 -7.04 -14.43
CA LEU A 340 -1.36 -8.11 -15.39
C LEU A 340 -0.06 -8.69 -15.96
N TYR A 341 0.84 -7.85 -16.46
CA TYR A 341 2.13 -8.33 -16.97
C TYR A 341 2.94 -9.12 -15.92
N ARG A 342 2.97 -8.63 -14.66
CA ARG A 342 3.66 -9.32 -13.56
C ARG A 342 3.06 -10.70 -13.28
N MET A 343 1.75 -10.84 -13.36
CA MET A 343 1.05 -12.10 -13.16
C MET A 343 1.23 -13.06 -14.36
N GLU A 344 1.09 -12.56 -15.58
CA GLU A 344 1.12 -13.35 -16.79
C GLU A 344 2.53 -13.75 -17.23
N ARG A 345 3.47 -12.80 -17.21
CA ARG A 345 4.83 -12.97 -17.78
C ARG A 345 5.92 -13.16 -16.73
N GLN A 346 5.72 -12.64 -15.52
CA GLN A 346 6.77 -12.66 -14.49
C GLN A 346 6.42 -13.53 -13.26
N ASN A 347 5.38 -14.34 -13.39
CA ASN A 347 4.99 -15.35 -12.40
C ASN A 347 4.68 -14.78 -11.01
N ALA A 348 4.10 -13.59 -10.93
CA ALA A 348 3.47 -13.12 -9.70
C ALA A 348 2.20 -13.93 -9.45
N PHE A 349 1.94 -14.28 -8.19
CA PHE A 349 0.74 -15.03 -7.82
C PHE A 349 -0.51 -14.18 -7.97
N CYS A 350 -0.46 -12.97 -7.47
CA CYS A 350 -1.53 -11.97 -7.53
C CYS A 350 -0.94 -10.57 -7.42
N THR A 351 -1.74 -9.56 -7.70
CA THR A 351 -1.37 -8.15 -7.54
C THR A 351 -2.15 -7.53 -6.38
N TRP A 352 -1.44 -7.16 -5.30
CA TRP A 352 -2.03 -6.42 -4.18
C TRP A 352 -2.10 -4.95 -4.50
N VAL A 353 -3.30 -4.39 -4.42
CA VAL A 353 -3.55 -2.95 -4.53
C VAL A 353 -3.83 -2.40 -3.14
N VAL A 354 -2.94 -1.55 -2.67
CA VAL A 354 -3.05 -0.87 -1.37
C VAL A 354 -3.29 0.61 -1.62
N SER A 355 -4.31 1.17 -0.99
CA SER A 355 -4.60 2.61 -1.11
C SER A 355 -5.44 3.11 0.07
N SER A 356 -5.81 4.39 0.03
CA SER A 356 -6.77 4.98 0.96
C SER A 356 -8.17 4.39 0.78
N ALA A 357 -9.01 4.45 1.82
CA ALA A 357 -10.38 3.95 1.73
C ALA A 357 -11.21 4.65 0.65
N ILE A 358 -10.92 5.92 0.40
CA ILE A 358 -11.59 6.73 -0.62
C ILE A 358 -11.16 6.26 -2.02
N SER A 359 -9.87 6.09 -2.26
CA SER A 359 -9.34 5.61 -3.54
C SER A 359 -9.81 4.18 -3.85
N ILE A 360 -9.80 3.28 -2.86
CA ILE A 360 -10.30 1.90 -3.06
C ILE A 360 -11.76 1.91 -3.49
N LYS A 361 -12.65 2.53 -2.70
CA LYS A 361 -14.09 2.50 -2.97
C LYS A 361 -14.52 3.22 -4.24
N ASN A 362 -13.83 4.29 -4.57
CA ASN A 362 -14.26 5.20 -5.62
C ASN A 362 -13.53 4.97 -6.95
N ASN A 363 -12.42 4.25 -6.93
CA ASN A 363 -11.62 4.00 -8.12
C ASN A 363 -11.46 2.49 -8.36
N TRP A 364 -10.69 1.79 -7.53
CA TRP A 364 -10.33 0.39 -7.79
C TRP A 364 -11.52 -0.58 -7.76
N ASP A 365 -12.43 -0.42 -6.80
CA ASP A 365 -13.66 -1.22 -6.65
C ASP A 365 -14.69 -0.94 -7.77
N VAL A 366 -14.48 0.12 -8.53
CA VAL A 366 -15.29 0.47 -9.70
C VAL A 366 -14.64 0.02 -11.00
N VAL A 367 -13.35 0.31 -11.15
CA VAL A 367 -12.62 0.11 -12.42
C VAL A 367 -12.36 -1.37 -12.70
N LEU A 368 -12.01 -2.17 -11.68
CA LEU A 368 -11.73 -3.60 -11.88
C LEU A 368 -12.94 -4.38 -12.42
N PRO A 369 -14.15 -4.26 -11.84
CA PRO A 369 -15.33 -4.89 -12.44
C PRO A 369 -15.72 -4.32 -13.81
N ASN A 370 -15.53 -3.00 -14.04
CA ASN A 370 -15.77 -2.40 -15.34
C ASN A 370 -14.91 -3.04 -16.44
N TYR A 371 -13.65 -3.31 -16.13
CA TYR A 371 -12.73 -4.00 -17.05
C TYR A 371 -12.83 -5.52 -16.97
N ARG A 372 -13.83 -6.06 -16.27
CA ARG A 372 -14.07 -7.51 -16.08
C ARG A 372 -12.85 -8.26 -15.56
N LEU A 373 -12.04 -7.60 -14.71
CA LEU A 373 -10.85 -8.19 -14.12
C LEU A 373 -11.20 -8.91 -12.80
N PRO A 374 -10.65 -10.11 -12.55
CA PRO A 374 -10.89 -10.83 -11.31
C PRO A 374 -10.24 -10.10 -10.13
N TYR A 375 -11.02 -9.90 -9.07
CA TYR A 375 -10.51 -9.23 -7.87
C TYR A 375 -11.15 -9.72 -6.57
N VAL A 376 -10.43 -9.53 -5.47
CA VAL A 376 -10.91 -9.81 -4.12
C VAL A 376 -10.70 -8.57 -3.25
N MET A 377 -11.77 -8.07 -2.63
CA MET A 377 -11.67 -7.00 -1.63
C MET A 377 -11.51 -7.60 -0.24
N VAL A 378 -10.39 -7.30 0.42
CA VAL A 378 -10.09 -7.80 1.76
C VAL A 378 -10.66 -6.86 2.82
N ASN A 379 -11.84 -7.17 3.32
CA ASN A 379 -12.51 -6.49 4.43
C ASN A 379 -12.48 -7.31 5.73
N ARG A 380 -12.39 -8.63 5.62
CA ARG A 380 -12.36 -9.61 6.72
C ARG A 380 -11.25 -10.62 6.48
N MET A 381 -10.85 -11.29 7.54
CA MET A 381 -9.81 -12.33 7.46
C MET A 381 -10.14 -13.50 6.51
N LYS A 382 -11.42 -13.89 6.46
CA LYS A 382 -11.89 -14.97 5.58
C LYS A 382 -11.71 -14.65 4.11
N ASP A 383 -11.66 -13.37 3.74
CA ASP A 383 -11.51 -12.94 2.35
C ASP A 383 -10.13 -13.34 1.79
N LEU A 384 -9.12 -13.52 2.65
CA LEU A 384 -7.80 -14.02 2.24
C LEU A 384 -7.82 -15.45 1.67
N GLU A 385 -8.81 -16.25 2.04
CA GLU A 385 -8.99 -17.63 1.56
C GLU A 385 -9.57 -17.67 0.14
N GLN A 386 -10.19 -16.58 -0.31
CA GLN A 386 -10.80 -16.47 -1.63
C GLN A 386 -9.79 -16.08 -2.71
N ILE A 387 -8.61 -15.60 -2.32
CA ILE A 387 -7.59 -15.10 -3.26
C ILE A 387 -7.07 -16.24 -4.11
N LYS A 388 -7.24 -16.11 -5.42
CA LYS A 388 -6.75 -17.05 -6.42
C LYS A 388 -5.55 -16.47 -7.18
N ARG A 389 -4.88 -17.32 -7.93
CA ARG A 389 -3.82 -16.89 -8.84
C ARG A 389 -4.43 -16.05 -9.96
N GLY A 390 -3.83 -14.89 -10.22
CA GLY A 390 -4.31 -13.95 -11.23
C GLY A 390 -5.25 -12.86 -10.71
N ASP A 391 -5.62 -12.90 -9.41
CA ASP A 391 -6.52 -11.90 -8.84
C ASP A 391 -5.80 -10.58 -8.53
N PHE A 392 -6.54 -9.48 -8.66
CA PHE A 392 -6.24 -8.23 -7.98
C PHE A 392 -6.79 -8.29 -6.55
N VAL A 393 -5.94 -8.05 -5.57
CA VAL A 393 -6.32 -8.06 -4.15
C VAL A 393 -6.34 -6.64 -3.63
N ILE A 394 -7.52 -6.07 -3.47
CA ILE A 394 -7.65 -4.68 -3.04
C ILE A 394 -7.88 -4.58 -1.53
N ILE A 395 -7.13 -3.69 -0.88
CA ILE A 395 -7.20 -3.48 0.57
C ILE A 395 -6.93 -2.03 0.96
N THR A 396 -7.68 -1.54 1.94
CA THR A 396 -7.43 -0.21 2.50
C THR A 396 -6.28 -0.22 3.50
N LEU A 397 -5.54 0.88 3.63
CA LEU A 397 -4.47 1.05 4.61
C LEU A 397 -4.92 0.77 6.07
N ASN A 398 -6.17 1.08 6.39
CA ASN A 398 -6.72 0.82 7.72
C ASN A 398 -6.89 -0.69 7.97
N MET A 399 -7.45 -1.42 6.99
CA MET A 399 -7.60 -2.88 7.09
C MET A 399 -6.25 -3.58 7.05
N LEU A 400 -5.31 -3.07 6.25
CA LEU A 400 -3.94 -3.56 6.23
C LEU A 400 -3.28 -3.46 7.62
N SER A 401 -3.46 -2.33 8.29
CA SER A 401 -2.95 -2.12 9.65
C SER A 401 -3.62 -3.04 10.67
N LYS A 402 -4.94 -3.24 10.55
CA LYS A 402 -5.74 -4.10 11.44
C LYS A 402 -5.33 -5.57 11.32
N TYR A 403 -5.13 -6.07 10.11
CA TYR A 403 -4.84 -7.49 9.82
C TYR A 403 -3.37 -7.75 9.49
N GLN A 404 -2.48 -6.89 9.93
CA GLN A 404 -1.05 -6.92 9.60
C GLN A 404 -0.38 -8.29 9.80
N ARG A 405 -0.65 -8.97 10.91
CA ARG A 405 -0.01 -10.26 11.24
C ARG A 405 -0.42 -11.35 10.26
N GLN A 406 -1.69 -11.44 9.97
CA GLN A 406 -2.29 -12.46 9.12
C GLN A 406 -1.88 -12.28 7.66
N ILE A 407 -1.99 -11.04 7.15
CA ILE A 407 -1.58 -10.71 5.78
C ILE A 407 -0.08 -10.98 5.61
N LYS A 408 0.74 -10.63 6.60
CA LYS A 408 2.17 -10.95 6.57
C LYS A 408 2.44 -12.45 6.49
N SER A 409 1.68 -13.26 7.23
CA SER A 409 1.77 -14.72 7.16
C SER A 409 1.37 -15.24 5.78
N TRP A 410 0.28 -14.70 5.23
CA TRP A 410 -0.20 -15.03 3.90
C TRP A 410 0.85 -14.70 2.81
N VAL A 411 1.40 -13.48 2.82
CA VAL A 411 2.47 -13.06 1.90
C VAL A 411 3.72 -13.93 2.02
N LYS A 412 4.07 -14.32 3.24
CA LYS A 412 5.18 -15.25 3.49
C LYS A 412 4.92 -16.65 2.95
N ALA A 413 3.70 -17.17 3.08
CA ALA A 413 3.32 -18.49 2.57
C ALA A 413 3.50 -18.55 1.04
N HIS A 414 3.24 -17.46 0.33
CA HIS A 414 3.47 -17.34 -1.11
C HIS A 414 4.92 -16.97 -1.48
N GLY A 415 5.84 -17.04 -0.52
CA GLY A 415 7.26 -16.75 -0.75
C GLY A 415 7.58 -15.34 -1.22
N GLY A 416 6.67 -14.38 -1.00
CA GLY A 416 6.78 -13.01 -1.49
C GLY A 416 6.65 -12.87 -3.01
N LYS A 417 6.25 -13.92 -3.72
CA LYS A 417 6.05 -13.90 -5.19
C LYS A 417 4.73 -13.22 -5.57
N ILE A 418 4.55 -12.01 -5.10
CA ILE A 418 3.40 -11.16 -5.38
C ILE A 418 3.87 -9.85 -5.98
N ALA A 419 2.98 -9.16 -6.67
CA ALA A 419 3.16 -7.77 -7.06
C ALA A 419 2.42 -6.86 -6.07
N LEU A 420 3.03 -5.76 -5.70
CA LEU A 420 2.41 -4.68 -4.94
C LEU A 420 2.21 -3.50 -5.89
N CYS A 421 0.99 -3.01 -5.96
CA CYS A 421 0.61 -1.74 -6.52
C CYS A 421 0.14 -0.86 -5.37
N PHE A 422 0.96 0.09 -4.94
CA PHE A 422 0.62 0.98 -3.84
C PHE A 422 0.21 2.34 -4.40
N ASP A 423 -1.08 2.53 -4.52
CA ASP A 423 -1.69 3.76 -5.01
C ASP A 423 -1.85 4.77 -3.88
N GLU A 424 -1.60 6.05 -4.15
CA GLU A 424 -1.47 7.13 -3.17
C GLU A 424 -0.40 6.81 -2.12
N SER A 425 0.80 6.43 -2.58
CA SER A 425 1.91 5.99 -1.71
C SER A 425 2.42 7.09 -0.75
N ASP A 426 2.10 8.35 -1.01
CA ASP A 426 2.33 9.48 -0.11
C ASP A 426 1.55 9.38 1.23
N GLU A 427 0.56 8.47 1.35
CA GLU A 427 -0.09 8.17 2.63
C GLU A 427 0.85 7.51 3.66
N MET A 428 2.02 7.03 3.24
CA MET A 428 3.03 6.46 4.14
C MET A 428 4.19 7.41 4.49
N THR A 429 4.11 8.67 4.12
CA THR A 429 5.19 9.67 4.34
C THR A 429 5.58 9.86 5.80
N ASN A 430 4.66 9.69 6.75
CA ASN A 430 5.00 9.72 8.18
C ASN A 430 5.64 8.38 8.62
N PRO A 431 6.96 8.34 8.89
CA PRO A 431 7.70 7.11 9.20
C PRO A 431 7.28 6.48 10.54
N SER A 432 6.69 7.24 11.45
CA SER A 432 6.24 6.76 12.75
C SER A 432 4.80 6.22 12.73
N SER A 433 4.05 6.47 11.66
CA SER A 433 2.64 6.08 11.54
C SER A 433 2.45 4.56 11.56
N LEU A 434 1.32 4.10 12.09
CA LEU A 434 0.95 2.68 12.08
C LEU A 434 0.78 2.16 10.64
N ARG A 435 0.29 3.00 9.72
CA ARG A 435 0.10 2.67 8.31
C ARG A 435 1.43 2.38 7.62
N ALA A 436 2.40 3.29 7.73
CA ALA A 436 3.74 3.09 7.17
C ALA A 436 4.42 1.82 7.72
N LYS A 437 4.35 1.62 9.03
CA LYS A 437 4.88 0.41 9.68
C LYS A 437 4.21 -0.87 9.19
N ALA A 438 2.89 -0.86 8.97
CA ALA A 438 2.16 -2.02 8.46
C ALA A 438 2.60 -2.35 7.02
N VAL A 439 2.62 -1.37 6.13
CA VAL A 439 3.07 -1.55 4.73
C VAL A 439 4.49 -2.12 4.68
N LEU A 440 5.43 -1.50 5.40
CA LEU A 440 6.81 -1.97 5.46
C LEU A 440 6.94 -3.38 6.02
N ASN A 441 6.19 -3.70 7.08
CA ASN A 441 6.27 -5.01 7.72
C ASN A 441 5.75 -6.14 6.83
N ILE A 442 4.77 -5.86 5.99
CA ILE A 442 4.13 -6.84 5.10
C ILE A 442 4.90 -6.93 3.77
N PHE A 443 5.08 -5.80 3.08
CA PHE A 443 5.46 -5.79 1.66
C PHE A 443 6.93 -5.51 1.38
N ARG A 444 7.74 -5.14 2.38
CA ARG A 444 9.17 -4.88 2.17
C ARG A 444 9.90 -5.97 1.37
N ARG A 445 9.49 -7.24 1.53
CA ARG A 445 10.12 -8.40 0.88
C ARG A 445 9.36 -8.94 -0.32
N CYS A 446 8.33 -8.24 -0.78
CA CYS A 446 7.64 -8.62 -2.01
C CYS A 446 8.57 -8.47 -3.22
N ARG A 447 8.33 -9.31 -4.21
CA ARG A 447 9.20 -9.37 -5.37
C ARG A 447 9.10 -8.12 -6.25
N PHE A 448 7.90 -7.62 -6.46
CA PHE A 448 7.63 -6.47 -7.32
C PHE A 448 6.88 -5.41 -6.54
N LYS A 449 7.27 -4.16 -6.68
CA LYS A 449 6.65 -3.03 -6.01
C LYS A 449 6.57 -1.86 -6.97
N LEU A 450 5.36 -1.48 -7.29
CA LEU A 450 5.03 -0.24 -7.97
C LEU A 450 4.36 0.68 -6.95
N LEU A 451 5.01 1.78 -6.64
CA LEU A 451 4.44 2.86 -5.87
C LEU A 451 3.90 3.89 -6.85
N MET A 452 2.73 4.42 -6.61
CA MET A 452 2.11 5.43 -7.45
C MET A 452 1.60 6.58 -6.59
N THR A 453 1.84 7.78 -7.02
CA THR A 453 1.34 8.98 -6.36
C THR A 453 1.30 10.16 -7.33
N GLY A 454 0.48 11.17 -7.03
CA GLY A 454 0.54 12.46 -7.70
C GLY A 454 1.65 13.36 -7.13
N THR A 455 2.05 13.10 -5.87
CA THR A 455 3.07 13.86 -5.14
C THR A 455 3.84 12.92 -4.22
N SER A 456 5.14 12.84 -4.37
CA SER A 456 5.97 11.90 -3.59
C SER A 456 6.21 12.35 -2.14
N THR A 457 6.18 13.66 -1.90
CA THR A 457 6.33 14.25 -0.56
C THR A 457 5.21 15.26 -0.30
N ARG A 458 4.80 15.39 0.95
CA ARG A 458 3.76 16.36 1.35
C ARG A 458 4.34 17.65 1.93
N ASN A 459 5.43 17.53 2.69
CA ASN A 459 6.01 18.64 3.39
C ASN A 459 7.52 18.81 3.13
N ASN A 460 8.29 17.72 3.15
CA ASN A 460 9.75 17.79 2.99
C ASN A 460 10.33 16.47 2.46
N ILE A 461 11.60 16.52 2.05
CA ILE A 461 12.29 15.38 1.44
C ILE A 461 12.44 14.17 2.39
N ALA A 462 12.51 14.37 3.70
CA ALA A 462 12.63 13.27 4.65
C ALA A 462 11.40 12.33 4.65
N GLU A 463 10.26 12.82 4.20
CA GLU A 463 9.05 12.03 4.01
C GLU A 463 9.16 10.98 2.90
N PHE A 464 10.19 11.09 2.07
CA PHE A 464 10.49 10.11 1.03
C PHE A 464 11.07 8.80 1.61
N PHE A 465 11.71 8.87 2.76
CA PHE A 465 12.39 7.72 3.37
C PHE A 465 11.53 6.45 3.49
N PRO A 466 10.28 6.49 3.96
CA PRO A 466 9.47 5.27 4.03
C PRO A 466 9.23 4.61 2.66
N GLN A 467 9.07 5.40 1.59
CA GLN A 467 8.87 4.88 0.24
C GLN A 467 10.14 4.21 -0.28
N LEU A 468 11.29 4.85 -0.09
CA LEU A 468 12.59 4.27 -0.41
C LEU A 468 12.90 3.02 0.42
N GLU A 469 12.53 3.01 1.70
CA GLU A 469 12.67 1.83 2.57
C GLU A 469 11.79 0.68 2.10
N LEU A 470 10.58 0.95 1.62
CA LEU A 470 9.71 -0.06 1.04
C LEU A 470 10.32 -0.64 -0.25
N ALA A 471 10.82 0.22 -1.13
CA ALA A 471 11.41 -0.16 -2.40
C ALA A 471 12.68 -0.98 -2.22
N TYR A 472 13.63 -0.48 -1.45
CA TYR A 472 14.98 -1.02 -1.35
C TYR A 472 15.20 -1.97 -0.16
N ASN A 473 14.16 -2.27 0.62
CA ASN A 473 14.21 -3.25 1.70
C ASN A 473 15.42 -3.06 2.61
N ASN A 474 15.41 -2.00 3.39
CA ASN A 474 16.37 -1.59 4.40
C ASN A 474 17.14 -0.30 4.14
N SER A 475 16.87 0.44 3.11
CA SER A 475 17.53 1.72 2.82
C SER A 475 19.06 1.67 2.78
N ALA A 476 19.62 0.47 2.63
CA ALA A 476 21.05 0.27 2.74
C ALA A 476 21.83 1.20 1.87
N ASN A 477 21.43 1.21 0.64
CA ASN A 477 22.16 1.93 -0.39
C ASN A 477 22.03 3.44 -0.21
N MET A 478 20.98 3.91 0.48
CA MET A 478 20.76 5.34 0.68
C MET A 478 21.50 5.88 1.90
N ILE A 479 21.41 5.14 3.04
CA ILE A 479 22.05 5.56 4.28
C ILE A 479 23.56 5.42 4.21
N SER A 480 24.03 4.37 3.55
CA SER A 480 25.44 4.09 3.38
C SER A 480 26.09 4.82 2.21
N TRP A 481 25.30 5.48 1.38
CA TRP A 481 25.75 6.12 0.16
C TRP A 481 26.41 7.47 0.43
N CYS A 482 25.79 8.28 1.28
CA CYS A 482 26.33 9.59 1.64
C CYS A 482 27.55 9.44 2.54
N ARG A 483 28.64 10.09 2.19
CA ARG A 483 29.88 10.10 2.98
C ARG A 483 29.75 10.95 4.24
N THR A 484 28.93 11.99 4.15
CA THR A 484 28.76 13.02 5.17
C THR A 484 27.33 13.05 5.70
N ILE A 485 27.18 13.49 6.92
CA ILE A 485 25.94 13.82 7.59
C ILE A 485 26.07 15.17 8.28
N TYR A 486 24.95 15.83 8.51
CA TYR A 486 24.90 17.15 9.10
C TYR A 486 24.08 17.14 10.40
N ARG A 487 24.60 17.81 11.42
CA ARG A 487 23.93 17.93 12.72
C ARG A 487 24.02 19.35 13.22
N TYR A 488 22.99 19.78 13.89
CA TYR A 488 22.97 21.05 14.59
C TYR A 488 23.45 20.84 16.02
N ASP A 489 24.57 21.44 16.38
CA ASP A 489 25.14 21.36 17.69
C ASP A 489 24.91 22.64 18.49
N ARG A 490 24.68 22.49 19.79
CA ARG A 490 24.64 23.62 20.71
C ARG A 490 26.07 24.03 21.08
N SER A 491 26.26 25.31 21.34
CA SER A 491 27.53 25.84 21.84
C SER A 491 28.05 25.03 23.04
N ASN A 492 29.20 24.42 22.87
CA ASN A 492 29.90 23.72 23.93
C ASN A 492 31.31 24.29 24.08
N LYS A 493 31.44 25.28 24.96
CA LYS A 493 32.73 25.96 25.22
C LYS A 493 33.88 25.04 25.68
N LYS A 494 33.56 23.88 26.31
CA LYS A 494 34.54 22.91 26.74
C LYS A 494 35.16 22.11 25.59
N GLU A 495 34.41 21.92 24.51
CA GLU A 495 34.85 21.16 23.34
C GLU A 495 35.14 22.06 22.13
N GLY A 496 35.05 23.39 22.30
CA GLY A 496 35.30 24.37 21.25
C GLY A 496 34.26 24.32 20.09
N VAL A 497 33.08 23.77 20.38
CA VAL A 497 32.00 23.66 19.39
C VAL A 497 31.17 24.93 19.43
N GLU A 498 31.07 25.64 18.31
CA GLU A 498 30.17 26.77 18.13
C GLU A 498 28.75 26.27 17.90
N GLU A 499 27.75 27.08 18.24
CA GLU A 499 26.37 26.77 17.93
C GLU A 499 26.11 26.90 16.41
N GLY A 500 25.69 25.81 15.79
CA GLY A 500 25.45 25.82 14.35
C GLY A 500 25.28 24.43 13.73
N LEU A 501 25.15 24.42 12.43
CA LEU A 501 25.10 23.21 11.62
C LEU A 501 26.55 22.78 11.29
N HIS A 502 26.90 21.58 11.67
CA HIS A 502 28.24 21.02 11.46
C HIS A 502 28.16 19.74 10.62
N GLU A 503 29.19 19.57 9.80
CA GLU A 503 29.38 18.39 8.97
C GLU A 503 30.15 17.30 9.73
N TYR A 504 29.70 16.05 9.59
CA TYR A 504 30.33 14.88 10.21
C TYR A 504 30.48 13.74 9.21
N PRO A 505 31.53 12.92 9.36
CA PRO A 505 31.62 11.67 8.59
C PRO A 505 30.43 10.76 8.91
N ASN A 506 29.79 10.19 7.88
CA ASN A 506 28.68 9.25 8.10
C ASN A 506 29.19 7.95 8.73
N PRO A 507 28.83 7.62 9.97
CA PRO A 507 29.30 6.44 10.67
C PRO A 507 28.82 5.12 10.03
N ASN A 508 27.85 5.18 9.13
CA ASN A 508 27.31 4.03 8.42
C ASN A 508 27.75 3.96 6.94
N PHE A 509 28.58 4.89 6.48
CA PHE A 509 29.09 4.84 5.12
C PHE A 509 29.76 3.49 4.83
N GLY A 510 29.27 2.78 3.83
CA GLY A 510 29.72 1.45 3.44
C GLY A 510 29.53 0.36 4.50
N LYS A 511 28.77 0.57 5.57
CA LYS A 511 28.49 -0.41 6.64
C LYS A 511 27.12 -1.05 6.50
N PRO A 512 26.86 -2.16 7.22
CA PRO A 512 25.52 -2.76 7.29
C PRO A 512 24.47 -1.78 7.78
N ILE A 513 23.26 -1.99 7.31
CA ILE A 513 22.11 -1.12 7.50
C ILE A 513 21.66 -1.10 8.96
N PRO A 514 21.47 0.09 9.53
CA PRO A 514 20.89 0.22 10.85
C PRO A 514 19.39 -0.17 10.86
N PRO A 515 18.82 -0.42 12.04
CA PRO A 515 17.39 -0.57 12.18
C PRO A 515 16.62 0.64 11.62
N TYR A 516 15.40 0.43 11.15
CA TYR A 516 14.56 1.44 10.48
C TYR A 516 14.53 2.82 11.17
N ARG A 517 14.35 2.87 12.50
CA ARG A 517 14.34 4.17 13.23
C ARG A 517 15.67 4.92 13.15
N LYS A 518 16.78 4.19 13.25
CA LYS A 518 18.12 4.77 13.07
C LYS A 518 18.36 5.17 11.62
N GLY A 519 17.82 4.41 10.69
CA GLY A 519 17.86 4.69 9.27
C GLY A 519 17.19 6.00 8.93
N PHE A 520 15.99 6.24 9.43
CA PHE A 520 15.28 7.49 9.23
C PHE A 520 16.08 8.70 9.77
N ARG A 521 16.63 8.57 10.97
CA ARG A 521 17.46 9.63 11.54
C ARG A 521 18.67 9.92 10.67
N LEU A 522 19.40 8.90 10.23
CA LEU A 522 20.56 9.08 9.36
C LEU A 522 20.19 9.66 8.00
N PHE A 523 19.05 9.28 7.45
CA PHE A 523 18.55 9.88 6.22
C PHE A 523 18.24 11.36 6.40
N SER A 524 17.60 11.73 7.51
CA SER A 524 17.35 13.14 7.85
C SER A 524 18.66 13.90 8.07
N GLU A 525 19.60 13.33 8.80
CA GLU A 525 20.94 13.93 9.03
C GLU A 525 21.74 14.04 7.72
N SER A 526 21.47 13.18 6.72
CA SER A 526 22.14 13.23 5.42
C SER A 526 21.57 14.27 4.48
N HIS A 527 20.24 14.45 4.44
CA HIS A 527 19.58 15.22 3.39
C HIS A 527 18.76 16.41 3.91
N LEU A 528 18.29 16.37 5.13
CA LEU A 528 17.48 17.41 5.74
C LEU A 528 17.73 17.46 7.26
N PRO A 529 18.87 17.99 7.70
CA PRO A 529 19.20 18.06 9.12
C PRO A 529 18.21 18.95 9.89
N GLU A 530 17.90 18.54 11.12
CA GLU A 530 17.06 19.33 12.00
C GLU A 530 17.80 20.56 12.49
N LYS A 531 17.16 21.72 12.53
CA LYS A 531 17.67 22.96 13.10
C LYS A 531 17.17 23.11 14.53
N ILE A 532 18.06 23.36 15.45
CA ILE A 532 17.70 23.68 16.84
C ILE A 532 17.36 25.17 16.91
N THR A 533 16.13 25.47 17.27
CA THR A 533 15.71 26.85 17.52
C THR A 533 15.68 27.15 19.01
N VAL A 534 15.58 28.43 19.40
CA VAL A 534 15.42 28.88 20.81
C VAL A 534 14.25 28.18 21.52
N PHE A 535 13.32 27.62 20.74
CA PHE A 535 12.11 26.93 21.21
C PHE A 535 12.25 25.37 21.22
N GLY A 536 13.45 24.85 21.01
CA GLY A 536 13.72 23.42 20.93
C GLY A 536 13.92 22.94 19.50
N VAL A 537 13.99 21.62 19.30
CA VAL A 537 14.10 21.00 17.97
C VAL A 537 12.75 21.14 17.28
N ALA A 538 12.56 22.22 16.56
CA ALA A 538 11.25 22.52 15.96
C ALA A 538 11.30 22.69 14.44
N GLN A 539 12.43 23.03 13.86
CA GLN A 539 12.51 23.33 12.42
C GLN A 539 13.52 22.44 11.74
N ARG A 540 13.11 21.88 10.64
CA ARG A 540 14.00 21.28 9.66
C ARG A 540 14.46 22.36 8.70
N ASN A 541 15.74 22.35 8.37
CA ASN A 541 16.26 23.13 7.28
C ASN A 541 15.60 22.68 5.98
N GLN A 542 15.46 23.58 5.02
CA GLN A 542 14.89 23.26 3.71
C GLN A 542 15.94 22.91 2.67
N ASP A 543 17.18 23.27 2.94
CA ASP A 543 18.29 22.94 2.06
C ASP A 543 18.43 21.42 1.98
N ILE A 544 18.53 20.91 0.77
CA ILE A 544 18.76 19.49 0.51
C ILE A 544 20.26 19.26 0.48
N PHE A 545 20.78 18.63 1.51
CA PHE A 545 22.17 18.26 1.62
C PHE A 545 22.43 16.93 0.87
N ASN A 546 23.63 16.72 0.37
CA ASN A 546 23.97 15.57 -0.48
C ASN A 546 22.94 15.40 -1.62
N ALA A 547 22.65 16.48 -2.33
CA ALA A 547 21.62 16.51 -3.37
C ALA A 547 21.97 15.58 -4.53
N ASP A 548 23.25 15.51 -4.92
CA ASP A 548 23.71 14.65 -6.01
C ASP A 548 23.48 13.17 -5.71
N GLU A 549 23.82 12.71 -4.50
CA GLU A 549 23.60 11.34 -4.08
C GLU A 549 22.10 10.98 -4.00
N LEU A 550 21.29 11.94 -3.57
CA LEU A 550 19.84 11.76 -3.56
C LEU A 550 19.27 11.72 -4.97
N SER A 551 19.68 12.63 -5.83
CA SER A 551 19.30 12.67 -7.24
C SER A 551 19.65 11.38 -7.96
N ASP A 552 20.84 10.85 -7.68
CA ASP A 552 21.32 9.56 -8.22
C ASP A 552 20.41 8.39 -7.83
N ILE A 553 19.96 8.35 -6.56
CA ILE A 553 19.02 7.33 -6.09
C ILE A 553 17.66 7.50 -6.76
N LEU A 554 17.15 8.73 -6.83
CA LEU A 554 15.87 9.04 -7.44
C LEU A 554 15.88 8.74 -8.95
N GLY A 555 16.93 9.08 -9.64
CA GLY A 555 17.10 8.80 -11.07
C GLY A 555 17.09 7.32 -11.46
N ARG A 556 17.24 6.42 -10.48
CA ARG A 556 17.12 4.96 -10.67
C ARG A 556 15.73 4.41 -10.40
N PHE A 557 14.88 5.16 -9.73
CA PHE A 557 13.68 4.65 -9.09
C PHE A 557 12.41 5.44 -9.42
N LEU A 558 12.53 6.73 -9.70
CA LEU A 558 11.43 7.66 -9.83
C LEU A 558 11.21 8.07 -11.28
N ILE A 559 10.01 7.82 -11.79
CA ILE A 559 9.52 8.42 -13.04
C ILE A 559 8.51 9.50 -12.69
N THR A 560 8.76 10.73 -13.11
CA THR A 560 7.87 11.87 -12.91
C THR A 560 7.33 12.36 -14.25
N ARG A 561 6.01 12.65 -14.27
CA ARG A 561 5.36 13.25 -15.44
C ARG A 561 4.29 14.24 -15.01
N THR A 562 4.18 15.33 -15.73
CA THR A 562 3.03 16.22 -15.66
C THR A 562 1.86 15.60 -16.42
N PHE A 563 0.66 16.14 -16.18
CA PHE A 563 -0.51 15.79 -16.98
C PHE A 563 -0.28 16.11 -18.46
N GLU A 564 0.32 17.25 -18.75
CA GLU A 564 0.61 17.72 -20.09
C GLU A 564 1.56 16.76 -20.83
N GLU A 565 2.66 16.34 -20.18
CA GLU A 565 3.60 15.37 -20.77
C GLU A 565 2.92 14.06 -21.13
N VAL A 566 2.05 13.52 -20.25
CA VAL A 566 1.39 12.24 -20.52
C VAL A 566 0.25 12.36 -21.50
N SER A 567 -0.53 13.42 -21.43
CA SER A 567 -1.72 13.60 -22.28
C SER A 567 -1.43 14.31 -23.61
N GLY A 568 -0.30 14.99 -23.74
CA GLY A 568 0.00 15.88 -24.86
C GLY A 568 -0.86 17.14 -24.88
N LYS A 569 -1.53 17.50 -23.77
CA LYS A 569 -2.52 18.57 -23.71
C LYS A 569 -2.14 19.64 -22.68
N ASP A 570 -1.76 20.81 -23.14
CA ASP A 570 -1.57 22.00 -22.29
C ASP A 570 -2.90 22.73 -22.08
N ILE A 571 -3.72 22.20 -21.20
CA ILE A 571 -5.08 22.71 -20.95
C ILE A 571 -5.26 23.38 -19.59
N LYS A 572 -4.26 23.32 -18.70
CA LYS A 572 -4.35 23.89 -17.34
C LYS A 572 -3.86 25.33 -17.33
N ARG A 573 -4.68 26.26 -16.85
CA ARG A 573 -4.32 27.66 -16.63
C ARG A 573 -4.63 28.05 -15.19
N ILE A 574 -3.63 28.58 -14.50
CA ILE A 574 -3.73 29.04 -13.11
C ILE A 574 -3.76 30.56 -13.12
N HIS A 575 -4.78 31.12 -12.48
CA HIS A 575 -4.97 32.56 -12.35
C HIS A 575 -4.99 32.96 -10.87
N GLN A 576 -4.22 33.98 -10.52
CA GLN A 576 -4.30 34.61 -9.21
C GLN A 576 -5.22 35.83 -9.30
N VAL A 577 -6.19 35.89 -8.43
CA VAL A 577 -7.16 36.99 -8.35
C VAL A 577 -7.02 37.68 -7.00
N PRO A 578 -6.20 38.75 -6.92
CA PRO A 578 -6.00 39.47 -5.68
C PRO A 578 -7.22 40.32 -5.33
N VAL A 579 -7.58 40.41 -4.04
CA VAL A 579 -8.64 41.21 -3.49
C VAL A 579 -8.09 42.09 -2.36
N ARG A 580 -8.54 43.33 -2.21
CA ARG A 580 -8.21 44.16 -1.08
C ARG A 580 -9.29 44.07 -0.02
N PHE A 581 -8.90 44.12 1.26
CA PHE A 581 -9.85 44.20 2.36
C PHE A 581 -10.61 45.53 2.31
N ALA A 582 -11.93 45.49 2.47
CA ALA A 582 -12.73 46.64 2.84
C ALA A 582 -12.44 47.02 4.31
N ASP A 583 -12.80 48.24 4.70
CA ASP A 583 -12.46 48.75 6.04
C ASP A 583 -13.06 47.92 7.17
N SER A 584 -14.30 47.48 7.03
CA SER A 584 -14.96 46.59 8.00
C SER A 584 -14.28 45.22 8.11
N GLU A 585 -13.80 44.70 7.02
CA GLU A 585 -13.07 43.41 6.95
C GLU A 585 -11.68 43.55 7.56
N ARG A 586 -10.99 44.65 7.20
CA ARG A 586 -9.68 44.99 7.73
C ARG A 586 -9.70 45.16 9.25
N PHE A 587 -10.77 45.75 9.79
CA PHE A 587 -10.95 45.88 11.22
C PHE A 587 -11.02 44.53 11.92
N VAL A 588 -11.88 43.61 11.45
CA VAL A 588 -12.02 42.25 12.02
C VAL A 588 -10.74 41.46 11.88
N TYR A 589 -10.11 41.55 10.74
CA TYR A 589 -8.85 40.84 10.49
C TYR A 589 -7.71 41.32 11.39
N ARG A 590 -7.57 42.66 11.56
CA ARG A 590 -6.57 43.29 12.45
C ARG A 590 -6.78 42.85 13.91
N LYS A 591 -8.02 42.84 14.38
CA LYS A 591 -8.37 42.38 15.72
C LYS A 591 -7.95 40.93 15.94
N ALA A 592 -8.19 40.07 14.96
CA ALA A 592 -7.77 38.65 15.01
C ALA A 592 -6.24 38.50 15.01
N ILE A 593 -5.50 39.36 14.32
CA ILE A 593 -4.03 39.41 14.37
C ILE A 593 -3.53 39.83 15.76
N GLU A 594 -4.12 40.84 16.36
CA GLU A 594 -3.73 41.30 17.70
C GLU A 594 -3.93 40.21 18.76
N GLU A 595 -5.03 39.47 18.66
CA GLU A 595 -5.28 38.31 19.51
C GLU A 595 -4.29 37.17 19.25
N PHE A 596 -3.96 36.91 17.97
CA PHE A 596 -2.92 35.96 17.62
C PHE A 596 -1.57 36.33 18.22
N GLU A 597 -1.17 37.57 18.17
CA GLU A 597 0.10 38.03 18.76
C GLU A 597 0.13 37.88 20.28
N LYS A 598 -0.97 38.16 20.96
CA LYS A 598 -1.11 37.90 22.41
C LYS A 598 -0.97 36.39 22.72
N MET A 599 -1.66 35.56 21.98
CA MET A 599 -1.57 34.08 22.17
C MET A 599 -0.18 33.57 21.86
N ARG A 600 0.50 34.13 20.87
CA ARG A 600 1.88 33.81 20.53
C ARG A 600 2.85 34.16 21.66
N SER A 601 2.71 35.37 22.23
CA SER A 601 3.50 35.81 23.39
C SER A 601 3.32 34.86 24.58
N ASN A 602 2.07 34.45 24.85
CA ASN A 602 1.76 33.47 25.89
C ASN A 602 2.37 32.09 25.61
N TYR A 603 2.41 31.62 24.36
CA TYR A 603 3.06 30.38 23.99
C TYR A 603 4.55 30.39 24.33
N PHE A 604 5.24 31.50 24.07
CA PHE A 604 6.66 31.63 24.32
C PHE A 604 7.01 31.75 25.81
N SER A 605 6.15 32.33 26.59
CA SER A 605 6.33 32.45 28.04
C SER A 605 5.93 31.19 28.82
N SER A 606 5.23 30.24 28.18
CA SER A 606 4.69 29.04 28.83
C SER A 606 5.65 27.84 28.73
N THR A 607 5.60 26.95 29.74
CA THR A 607 6.40 25.72 29.81
C THR A 607 5.52 24.48 30.07
N GLY A 608 6.00 23.28 29.75
CA GLY A 608 5.32 22.02 30.06
C GLY A 608 3.93 21.86 29.43
N ASN A 609 2.93 21.50 30.22
CA ASN A 609 1.55 21.28 29.75
C ASN A 609 0.87 22.61 29.35
N LEU A 610 1.16 23.73 30.01
CA LEU A 610 0.65 25.04 29.65
C LEU A 610 1.06 25.44 28.24
N ARG A 611 2.25 25.05 27.81
CA ARG A 611 2.73 25.29 26.45
C ARG A 611 1.96 24.48 25.40
N LYS A 612 1.53 23.27 25.71
CA LYS A 612 0.65 22.48 24.81
C LYS A 612 -0.71 23.14 24.63
N ASP A 613 -1.30 23.63 25.70
CA ASP A 613 -2.59 24.32 25.66
C ASP A 613 -2.48 25.66 24.92
N ALA A 614 -1.42 26.40 25.14
CA ALA A 614 -1.12 27.62 24.39
C ALA A 614 -0.93 27.35 22.90
N MET A 615 -0.27 26.25 22.54
CA MET A 615 -0.12 25.79 21.16
C MET A 615 -1.47 25.48 20.51
N MET A 616 -2.35 24.77 21.22
CA MET A 616 -3.69 24.47 20.69
C MET A 616 -4.52 25.74 20.44
N ARG A 617 -4.45 26.73 21.33
CA ARG A 617 -5.10 28.02 21.14
C ARG A 617 -4.52 28.78 19.95
N LEU A 618 -3.20 28.73 19.77
CA LEU A 618 -2.54 29.36 18.63
C LEU A 618 -3.01 28.76 17.30
N ILE A 619 -3.12 27.44 17.22
CA ILE A 619 -3.65 26.73 16.02
C ILE A 619 -5.11 27.10 15.77
N GLN A 620 -5.92 27.24 16.82
CA GLN A 620 -7.30 27.68 16.68
C GLN A 620 -7.38 29.12 16.13
N GLN A 621 -6.50 30.00 16.57
CA GLN A 621 -6.44 31.39 16.08
C GLN A 621 -5.98 31.46 14.62
N ILE A 622 -5.00 30.64 14.22
CA ILE A 622 -4.62 30.50 12.81
C ILE A 622 -5.82 30.05 11.96
N THR A 623 -6.58 29.08 12.46
CA THR A 623 -7.78 28.60 11.78
C THR A 623 -8.84 29.72 11.66
N LEU A 624 -8.96 30.56 12.65
CA LEU A 624 -9.84 31.75 12.64
C LEU A 624 -9.36 32.76 11.60
N LEU A 625 -8.08 33.11 11.56
CA LEU A 625 -7.51 34.03 10.56
C LEU A 625 -7.78 33.56 9.14
N LEU A 626 -7.61 32.25 8.86
CA LEU A 626 -7.90 31.66 7.57
C LEU A 626 -9.40 31.72 7.22
N ARG A 627 -10.26 31.50 8.21
CA ARG A 627 -11.70 31.58 8.03
C ARG A 627 -12.15 33.02 7.74
N ILE A 628 -11.59 33.99 8.44
CA ILE A 628 -11.83 35.41 8.18
C ILE A 628 -11.36 35.80 6.78
N SER A 629 -10.18 35.33 6.38
CA SER A 629 -9.68 35.56 5.02
C SER A 629 -10.53 34.89 3.94
N ALA A 630 -11.24 33.78 4.24
CA ALA A 630 -12.14 33.13 3.28
C ALA A 630 -13.51 33.81 3.18
N ALA A 631 -14.12 34.19 4.33
CA ALA A 631 -15.41 34.80 4.45
C ALA A 631 -15.53 35.54 5.80
N PRO A 632 -15.21 36.87 5.86
CA PRO A 632 -15.26 37.66 7.08
C PRO A 632 -16.61 37.64 7.79
N ASN A 633 -17.70 37.57 7.04
CA ASN A 633 -19.07 37.48 7.54
C ASN A 633 -19.43 36.21 8.31
N THR A 634 -18.47 35.27 8.41
CA THR A 634 -18.64 34.05 9.25
C THR A 634 -18.27 34.27 10.72
N VAL A 635 -17.78 35.43 11.09
CA VAL A 635 -17.50 35.81 12.48
C VAL A 635 -18.47 36.85 12.99
N HIS A 636 -18.80 36.74 14.27
CA HIS A 636 -19.85 37.55 14.90
C HIS A 636 -19.54 39.07 14.92
N GLU A 637 -18.25 39.39 15.00
CA GLU A 637 -17.79 40.80 15.06
C GLU A 637 -17.88 41.54 13.72
N TYR A 638 -18.17 40.83 12.65
CA TYR A 638 -18.31 41.45 11.33
C TYR A 638 -19.64 42.18 11.21
N THR A 639 -19.60 43.49 10.97
CA THR A 639 -20.78 44.37 10.84
C THR A 639 -20.93 44.97 9.43
N GLY A 640 -20.08 44.54 8.50
CA GLY A 640 -20.14 45.02 7.11
C GLY A 640 -21.22 44.34 6.26
N GLY A 641 -21.35 44.75 5.03
CA GLY A 641 -22.18 44.11 4.00
C GLY A 641 -21.53 42.83 3.45
N THR A 642 -21.86 42.47 2.23
CA THR A 642 -21.25 41.29 1.55
C THR A 642 -19.74 41.49 1.40
N PRO A 643 -18.90 40.56 1.89
CA PRO A 643 -17.45 40.70 1.84
C PRO A 643 -16.88 40.92 0.43
N ALA A 644 -15.82 41.71 0.31
CA ALA A 644 -15.19 42.07 -0.97
C ALA A 644 -14.74 40.80 -1.78
N LYS A 645 -14.26 39.77 -1.11
CA LYS A 645 -13.90 38.50 -1.77
C LYS A 645 -15.14 37.79 -2.30
N ILE A 646 -16.21 37.73 -1.52
CA ILE A 646 -17.48 37.13 -1.99
C ILE A 646 -18.01 37.92 -3.16
N LEU A 647 -18.04 39.29 -3.09
CA LEU A 647 -18.43 40.14 -4.20
C LEU A 647 -17.58 39.91 -5.45
N LYS A 648 -16.26 39.73 -5.29
CA LYS A 648 -15.37 39.41 -6.41
C LYS A 648 -15.76 38.08 -7.07
N VAL A 649 -16.04 37.05 -6.27
CA VAL A 649 -16.50 35.75 -6.78
C VAL A 649 -17.86 35.87 -7.48
N LEU A 650 -18.79 36.63 -6.91
CA LEU A 650 -20.09 36.87 -7.55
C LEU A 650 -19.94 37.59 -8.89
N ASN A 651 -19.05 38.58 -9.00
CA ASN A 651 -18.77 39.26 -10.27
C ASN A 651 -18.14 38.27 -11.29
N MET A 652 -17.22 37.41 -10.86
CA MET A 652 -16.69 36.35 -11.75
C MET A 652 -17.79 35.38 -12.21
N LEU A 653 -18.75 35.07 -11.36
CA LEU A 653 -19.92 34.25 -11.74
C LEU A 653 -20.84 34.97 -12.72
N ASP A 654 -20.94 36.30 -12.64
CA ASP A 654 -21.63 37.12 -13.61
C ASP A 654 -20.96 37.08 -14.99
N ASP A 655 -19.63 37.17 -15.03
CA ASP A 655 -18.86 37.08 -16.27
C ASP A 655 -18.98 35.66 -16.91
N MET A 656 -19.28 34.66 -16.12
CA MET A 656 -19.41 33.24 -16.53
C MET A 656 -20.87 32.74 -16.48
N ARG A 657 -21.86 33.55 -16.87
CA ARG A 657 -23.30 33.24 -16.69
C ARG A 657 -23.76 31.97 -17.41
N ASP A 658 -23.20 31.72 -18.58
CA ASP A 658 -23.59 30.63 -19.44
C ASP A 658 -22.73 29.38 -19.25
N GLU A 659 -21.85 29.39 -18.25
CA GLU A 659 -20.90 28.31 -18.02
C GLU A 659 -21.15 27.59 -16.69
N ILE A 660 -20.77 26.32 -16.63
CA ILE A 660 -20.76 25.57 -15.38
C ILE A 660 -19.48 25.94 -14.61
N VAL A 661 -19.65 26.42 -13.38
CA VAL A 661 -18.56 26.87 -12.53
C VAL A 661 -18.51 26.04 -11.26
N ALA A 662 -17.31 25.58 -10.86
CA ALA A 662 -17.09 24.93 -9.57
C ALA A 662 -16.42 25.90 -8.58
N ILE A 663 -16.89 25.93 -7.34
CA ILE A 663 -16.32 26.72 -6.24
C ILE A 663 -15.90 25.78 -5.13
N GLY A 664 -14.60 25.77 -4.81
CA GLY A 664 -14.02 24.90 -3.81
C GLY A 664 -13.56 25.65 -2.56
N VAL A 665 -14.24 25.45 -1.44
CA VAL A 665 -13.85 26.01 -0.14
C VAL A 665 -13.45 24.91 0.84
N ARG A 666 -12.88 25.27 1.97
CA ARG A 666 -12.39 24.29 2.96
C ARG A 666 -13.43 24.00 4.04
N HIS A 667 -14.06 25.04 4.59
CA HIS A 667 -14.92 24.92 5.75
C HIS A 667 -16.41 25.00 5.39
N LYS A 668 -17.22 24.16 6.05
CA LYS A 668 -18.68 24.13 5.82
C LYS A 668 -19.38 25.49 6.09
N ILE A 669 -18.91 26.23 7.09
CA ILE A 669 -19.46 27.57 7.40
C ILE A 669 -19.22 28.54 6.24
N VAL A 670 -18.08 28.46 5.57
CA VAL A 670 -17.75 29.25 4.38
C VAL A 670 -18.62 28.82 3.20
N VAL A 671 -18.92 27.51 3.03
CA VAL A 671 -19.89 27.04 2.03
C VAL A 671 -21.23 27.74 2.21
N ASN A 672 -21.74 27.82 3.45
CA ASN A 672 -23.01 28.44 3.73
C ASN A 672 -23.02 29.95 3.35
N ALA A 673 -21.97 30.67 3.73
CA ALA A 673 -21.85 32.13 3.41
C ALA A 673 -21.87 32.39 1.89
N TYR A 674 -21.12 31.58 1.12
CA TYR A 674 -21.16 31.68 -0.35
C TYR A 674 -22.50 31.22 -0.92
N ALA A 675 -23.13 30.20 -0.35
CA ALA A 675 -24.42 29.70 -0.83
C ALA A 675 -25.54 30.73 -0.66
N GLU A 676 -25.55 31.45 0.45
CA GLU A 676 -26.49 32.53 0.71
C GLU A 676 -26.32 33.69 -0.30
N ALA A 677 -25.09 34.18 -0.45
CA ALA A 677 -24.77 35.25 -1.37
C ALA A 677 -25.05 34.88 -2.85
N ILE A 678 -24.80 33.64 -3.25
CA ILE A 678 -25.08 33.17 -4.62
C ILE A 678 -26.59 33.05 -4.85
N ARG A 679 -27.38 32.54 -3.90
CA ARG A 679 -28.84 32.45 -4.04
C ARG A 679 -29.48 33.81 -4.10
N GLU A 680 -29.00 34.77 -3.34
CA GLU A 680 -29.50 36.16 -3.37
C GLU A 680 -29.22 36.83 -4.71
N ARG A 681 -27.99 36.66 -5.25
CA ARG A 681 -27.57 37.33 -6.49
C ARG A 681 -28.08 36.62 -7.75
N PHE A 682 -28.18 35.26 -7.72
CA PHE A 682 -28.54 34.44 -8.87
C PHE A 682 -29.68 33.45 -8.54
N PRO A 683 -30.90 33.93 -8.24
CA PRO A 683 -32.01 33.09 -7.79
C PRO A 683 -32.41 32.02 -8.84
N ASP A 684 -32.27 32.32 -10.11
CA ASP A 684 -32.65 31.43 -11.23
C ASP A 684 -31.53 30.48 -11.67
N ARG A 685 -30.31 30.64 -11.19
CA ARG A 685 -29.16 29.81 -11.57
C ARG A 685 -29.07 28.57 -10.68
N PRO A 686 -29.03 27.34 -11.22
CA PRO A 686 -28.97 26.15 -10.41
C PRO A 686 -27.71 26.11 -9.51
N LEU A 687 -27.92 26.02 -8.20
CA LEU A 687 -26.84 25.88 -7.22
C LEU A 687 -26.83 24.49 -6.58
N PHE A 688 -25.73 23.76 -6.77
CA PHE A 688 -25.49 22.45 -6.22
C PHE A 688 -24.48 22.52 -5.06
N VAL A 689 -24.94 22.23 -3.85
CA VAL A 689 -24.10 22.32 -2.64
C VAL A 689 -23.69 20.92 -2.19
N VAL A 690 -22.36 20.68 -2.08
CA VAL A 690 -21.80 19.39 -1.68
C VAL A 690 -20.86 19.52 -0.48
N THR A 691 -21.26 18.94 0.65
CA THR A 691 -20.43 18.87 1.86
C THR A 691 -20.32 17.43 2.35
N GLY A 692 -19.34 17.12 3.22
CA GLY A 692 -19.07 15.78 3.68
C GLY A 692 -20.23 15.09 4.42
N SER A 693 -21.20 15.86 4.93
CA SER A 693 -22.36 15.35 5.68
C SER A 693 -23.58 15.06 4.81
N THR A 694 -23.59 15.43 3.54
CA THR A 694 -24.85 15.57 2.79
C THR A 694 -25.05 14.58 1.62
N THR A 695 -24.09 13.72 1.28
CA THR A 695 -24.25 12.94 0.04
C THR A 695 -23.70 11.51 0.05
N THR A 696 -24.58 10.55 -0.28
CA THR A 696 -24.22 9.17 -0.64
C THR A 696 -23.57 9.10 -2.03
N LEU A 697 -22.86 8.03 -2.35
CA LEU A 697 -22.23 7.79 -3.68
C LEU A 697 -23.25 7.87 -4.83
N VAL A 698 -24.45 7.33 -4.62
CA VAL A 698 -25.56 7.35 -5.61
C VAL A 698 -26.01 8.81 -5.86
N ALA A 699 -26.16 9.59 -4.80
CA ALA A 699 -26.52 11.01 -4.91
C ALA A 699 -25.47 11.82 -5.69
N ARG A 700 -24.19 11.49 -5.53
CA ARG A 700 -23.09 12.18 -6.24
C ARG A 700 -23.01 11.82 -7.72
N ARG A 701 -23.33 10.58 -8.11
CA ARG A 701 -23.47 10.20 -9.54
C ARG A 701 -24.66 10.91 -10.19
N LYS A 702 -25.77 10.98 -9.48
CA LYS A 702 -26.95 11.76 -9.91
C LYS A 702 -26.60 13.25 -10.05
N LEU A 703 -25.84 13.80 -9.09
CA LEU A 703 -25.36 15.18 -9.12
C LEU A 703 -24.56 15.49 -10.40
N ARG A 704 -23.61 14.60 -10.79
CA ARG A 704 -22.82 14.79 -12.02
C ARG A 704 -23.73 14.95 -13.23
N LYS A 705 -24.72 14.04 -13.38
CA LYS A 705 -25.67 14.06 -14.49
C LYS A 705 -26.49 15.37 -14.49
N THR A 706 -27.07 15.71 -13.34
CA THR A 706 -27.94 16.90 -13.23
C THR A 706 -27.15 18.21 -13.42
N LEU A 707 -25.91 18.28 -12.91
CA LEU A 707 -25.04 19.45 -13.13
C LEU A 707 -24.67 19.61 -14.61
N ARG A 708 -24.36 18.49 -15.30
CA ARG A 708 -24.05 18.52 -16.74
C ARG A 708 -25.26 18.98 -17.57
N GLU A 709 -26.46 18.53 -17.20
CA GLU A 709 -27.70 18.89 -17.88
C GLU A 709 -28.11 20.36 -17.65
N SER A 710 -27.66 20.97 -16.54
CA SER A 710 -27.99 22.37 -16.20
C SER A 710 -27.34 23.43 -17.11
N LYS A 711 -26.29 23.07 -17.85
CA LYS A 711 -25.50 23.92 -18.76
C LYS A 711 -24.80 25.12 -18.11
N ASN A 712 -25.37 25.74 -17.10
CA ASN A 712 -24.85 26.94 -16.40
C ASN A 712 -24.87 26.80 -14.87
N GLY A 713 -24.96 25.57 -14.34
CA GLY A 713 -25.03 25.34 -12.91
C GLY A 713 -23.76 25.74 -12.14
N ILE A 714 -23.92 26.09 -10.87
CA ILE A 714 -22.82 26.34 -9.95
C ILE A 714 -22.65 25.14 -9.00
N LEU A 715 -21.47 24.55 -8.97
CA LEU A 715 -21.10 23.52 -8.00
C LEU A 715 -20.31 24.14 -6.85
N LEU A 716 -20.94 24.33 -5.70
CA LEU A 716 -20.30 24.82 -4.49
C LEU A 716 -20.01 23.65 -3.53
N CYS A 717 -18.75 23.42 -3.19
CA CYS A 717 -18.40 22.26 -2.41
C CYS A 717 -17.21 22.48 -1.46
N THR A 718 -17.14 21.65 -0.42
CA THR A 718 -15.86 21.56 0.29
C THR A 718 -14.86 20.74 -0.53
N GLN A 719 -13.60 21.21 -0.60
CA GLN A 719 -12.54 20.61 -1.41
C GLN A 719 -12.37 19.09 -1.14
N GLN A 720 -12.65 18.65 0.09
CA GLN A 720 -12.56 17.25 0.50
C GLN A 720 -13.82 16.43 0.18
N SER A 721 -14.95 17.05 -0.08
CA SER A 721 -16.25 16.35 -0.25
C SER A 721 -16.48 15.82 -1.64
N LEU A 722 -15.81 16.36 -2.64
CA LEU A 722 -15.86 15.75 -3.97
C LEU A 722 -15.10 14.42 -3.96
N PRO A 723 -15.74 13.32 -4.34
CA PRO A 723 -15.07 12.04 -4.39
C PRO A 723 -14.04 12.02 -5.53
N SER A 724 -12.93 11.37 -5.29
CA SER A 724 -11.86 11.19 -6.28
C SER A 724 -12.31 10.45 -7.55
N SER A 725 -13.41 9.70 -7.47
CA SER A 725 -13.94 8.87 -8.55
C SER A 725 -15.00 9.54 -9.43
N VAL A 726 -15.51 10.69 -9.04
CA VAL A 726 -16.47 11.40 -9.89
C VAL A 726 -15.74 12.47 -10.69
N ASN A 727 -15.72 12.28 -12.00
CA ASN A 727 -15.08 13.19 -12.93
C ASN A 727 -16.05 14.31 -13.31
N PHE A 728 -15.58 15.54 -13.29
CA PHE A 728 -16.30 16.73 -13.69
C PHE A 728 -15.58 17.44 -14.85
N GLU A 729 -15.13 16.65 -15.80
CA GLU A 729 -14.32 17.08 -16.97
C GLU A 729 -15.03 18.10 -17.87
N PHE A 730 -16.33 18.23 -17.73
CA PHE A 730 -17.15 19.21 -18.46
C PHE A 730 -17.17 20.60 -17.80
N VAL A 731 -16.62 20.74 -16.60
CA VAL A 731 -16.47 22.04 -15.91
C VAL A 731 -15.13 22.64 -16.32
N ASP A 732 -15.15 23.83 -16.87
CA ASP A 732 -13.97 24.50 -17.41
C ASP A 732 -13.42 25.58 -16.46
N ASN A 733 -14.23 26.11 -15.56
CA ASN A 733 -13.86 27.14 -14.61
C ASN A 733 -14.00 26.71 -13.17
N VAL A 734 -12.92 26.81 -12.41
CA VAL A 734 -12.83 26.41 -11.00
C VAL A 734 -12.34 27.59 -10.17
N ILE A 735 -13.13 28.03 -9.21
CA ILE A 735 -12.80 29.15 -8.31
C ILE A 735 -12.45 28.60 -6.93
N ILE A 736 -11.30 28.98 -6.38
CA ILE A 736 -10.81 28.58 -5.07
C ILE A 736 -10.62 29.82 -4.20
N PRO A 737 -11.66 30.23 -3.47
CA PRO A 737 -11.58 31.43 -2.62
C PRO A 737 -11.02 31.10 -1.23
N GLU A 738 -10.77 29.85 -0.89
CA GLU A 738 -10.18 29.45 0.37
C GLU A 738 -9.06 28.43 0.09
N LEU A 739 -7.84 28.78 0.45
CA LEU A 739 -6.68 27.93 0.23
C LEU A 739 -6.58 26.81 1.27
N HIS A 740 -5.98 25.71 0.88
CA HIS A 740 -5.64 24.58 1.76
C HIS A 740 -4.14 24.61 2.09
N TYR A 741 -3.74 24.33 3.34
CA TYR A 741 -2.32 24.25 3.73
C TYR A 741 -1.55 23.19 2.94
N ASN A 742 -2.23 22.13 2.59
CA ASN A 742 -1.64 21.02 1.87
C ASN A 742 -1.90 21.18 0.37
N ASN A 743 -0.86 21.55 -0.38
CA ASN A 743 -0.94 21.73 -1.82
C ASN A 743 -1.43 20.47 -2.54
N SER A 744 -1.01 19.30 -2.09
CA SER A 744 -1.47 18.03 -2.65
C SER A 744 -2.99 17.86 -2.60
N ARG A 745 -3.63 18.24 -1.49
CA ARG A 745 -5.10 18.19 -1.37
C ARG A 745 -5.80 19.22 -2.23
N MET A 746 -5.23 20.39 -2.37
CA MET A 746 -5.74 21.43 -3.24
C MET A 746 -5.60 21.04 -4.71
N SER A 747 -4.44 20.55 -5.11
CA SER A 747 -4.23 19.97 -6.44
C SER A 747 -5.18 18.80 -6.72
N GLN A 748 -5.36 17.91 -5.76
CA GLN A 748 -6.33 16.82 -5.85
C GLN A 748 -7.76 17.31 -6.07
N PHE A 749 -8.12 18.49 -5.58
CA PHE A 749 -9.43 19.08 -5.82
C PHE A 749 -9.58 19.56 -7.26
N TYR A 750 -8.73 20.46 -7.75
CA TYR A 750 -8.91 21.01 -9.09
C TYR A 750 -8.54 20.02 -10.21
N MET A 751 -7.66 19.08 -9.97
CA MET A 751 -7.36 18.02 -10.94
C MET A 751 -8.52 17.03 -11.17
N ARG A 752 -9.63 17.15 -10.43
CA ARG A 752 -10.87 16.40 -10.71
C ARG A 752 -11.62 16.91 -11.93
N PHE A 753 -11.36 18.14 -12.28
CA PHE A 753 -11.91 18.81 -13.45
C PHE A 753 -11.01 18.64 -14.68
N ILE A 754 -9.77 18.19 -14.48
CA ILE A 754 -8.77 17.93 -15.52
C ILE A 754 -8.61 16.41 -15.65
N ARG A 755 -8.94 15.88 -16.82
CA ARG A 755 -8.86 14.45 -17.10
C ARG A 755 -8.32 14.22 -18.51
N TYR A 756 -7.82 13.00 -18.75
CA TYR A 756 -7.25 12.62 -20.04
C TYR A 756 -8.18 12.92 -21.23
N ASN A 757 -9.48 12.72 -21.04
CA ASN A 757 -10.51 13.02 -22.05
C ASN A 757 -10.94 14.50 -22.11
N SER A 758 -10.38 15.39 -21.27
CA SER A 758 -10.66 16.82 -21.37
C SER A 758 -10.11 17.40 -22.66
N THR A 759 -10.92 18.19 -23.36
CA THR A 759 -10.59 18.80 -24.67
C THR A 759 -10.53 20.33 -24.61
N ARG A 760 -11.09 20.92 -23.56
CA ARG A 760 -11.15 22.38 -23.37
C ARG A 760 -10.16 22.85 -22.33
N GLN A 761 -9.74 24.12 -22.44
CA GLN A 761 -8.94 24.79 -21.44
C GLN A 761 -9.63 24.81 -20.09
N LYS A 762 -8.86 24.57 -19.01
CA LYS A 762 -9.31 24.55 -17.63
C LYS A 762 -8.68 25.69 -16.86
N ASN A 763 -9.51 26.62 -16.41
CA ASN A 763 -9.12 27.82 -15.70
C ASN A 763 -9.32 27.61 -14.20
N ILE A 764 -8.27 27.80 -13.43
CA ILE A 764 -8.27 27.64 -11.97
C ILE A 764 -7.93 28.99 -11.37
N TYR A 765 -8.90 29.59 -10.67
CA TYR A 765 -8.80 30.93 -10.11
C TYR A 765 -8.60 30.86 -8.60
N PHE A 766 -7.43 31.28 -8.11
CA PHE A 766 -7.17 31.47 -6.69
C PHE A 766 -7.51 32.88 -6.27
N VAL A 767 -8.58 33.07 -5.49
CA VAL A 767 -9.01 34.36 -5.03
C VAL A 767 -8.49 34.60 -3.62
N THR A 768 -7.57 35.54 -3.46
CA THR A 768 -6.83 35.75 -2.20
C THR A 768 -6.85 37.20 -1.76
N TYR A 769 -6.93 37.44 -0.44
CA TYR A 769 -6.73 38.79 0.11
C TYR A 769 -5.26 39.15 0.13
N LEU A 770 -4.95 40.35 -0.39
CA LEU A 770 -3.62 40.96 -0.28
C LEU A 770 -3.32 41.34 1.17
N GLY A 771 -2.08 41.14 1.62
CA GLY A 771 -1.65 41.44 2.98
C GLY A 771 -2.31 40.55 4.05
N SER A 772 -2.62 39.30 3.71
CA SER A 772 -3.20 38.34 4.63
C SER A 772 -2.37 37.07 4.74
N ILE A 773 -2.75 36.20 5.66
CA ILE A 773 -2.18 34.85 5.82
C ILE A 773 -2.23 34.04 4.50
N GLU A 774 -3.15 34.33 3.61
CA GLU A 774 -3.28 33.66 2.31
C GLU A 774 -2.12 33.99 1.37
N SER A 775 -1.53 35.19 1.47
CA SER A 775 -0.34 35.54 0.70
C SER A 775 0.81 34.62 1.04
N ASN A 776 1.02 34.34 2.33
CA ASN A 776 2.04 33.41 2.78
C ASN A 776 1.73 31.97 2.40
N GLN A 777 0.45 31.57 2.48
CA GLN A 777 0.01 30.26 1.99
C GLN A 777 0.27 30.08 0.49
N MET A 778 0.01 31.10 -0.31
CA MET A 778 0.24 31.02 -1.76
C MET A 778 1.72 30.89 -2.09
N GLN A 779 2.60 31.61 -1.39
CA GLN A 779 4.06 31.42 -1.51
C GLN A 779 4.49 29.99 -1.17
N MET A 780 3.95 29.40 -0.08
CA MET A 780 4.21 28.00 0.28
C MET A 780 3.72 27.01 -0.77
N VAL A 781 2.56 27.26 -1.37
CA VAL A 781 2.03 26.44 -2.46
C VAL A 781 2.96 26.46 -3.67
N LEU A 782 3.42 27.66 -4.06
CA LEU A 782 4.36 27.84 -5.17
C LEU A 782 5.73 27.20 -4.89
N ALA A 783 6.24 27.32 -3.66
CA ALA A 783 7.50 26.71 -3.26
C ALA A 783 7.43 25.16 -3.31
N LYS A 784 6.32 24.56 -2.89
CA LYS A 784 6.10 23.09 -3.00
C LYS A 784 5.98 22.62 -4.45
N GLU A 785 5.38 23.42 -5.31
CA GLU A 785 5.34 23.14 -6.75
C GLU A 785 6.76 23.08 -7.33
N LYS A 786 7.65 23.98 -6.91
CA LYS A 786 9.05 24.00 -7.33
C LYS A 786 9.88 22.83 -6.78
N LEU A 787 9.63 22.40 -5.53
CA LEU A 787 10.23 21.18 -5.01
C LEU A 787 9.83 19.96 -5.85
N ASN A 788 8.59 19.91 -6.32
CA ASN A 788 8.14 18.88 -7.24
C ASN A 788 8.87 18.97 -8.60
N LEU A 789 9.19 20.17 -9.08
CA LEU A 789 9.99 20.37 -10.30
C LEU A 789 11.43 19.89 -10.13
N PHE A 790 12.06 20.16 -8.98
CA PHE A 790 13.38 19.59 -8.63
C PHE A 790 13.36 18.07 -8.65
N MET A 791 12.35 17.46 -8.04
CA MET A 791 12.18 16.00 -8.05
C MET A 791 12.03 15.43 -9.47
N ARG A 792 11.65 16.25 -10.43
CA ARG A 792 11.53 15.89 -11.86
C ARG A 792 12.84 15.96 -12.63
N GLY A 793 13.95 16.33 -11.98
CA GLY A 793 15.26 16.47 -12.66
C GLY A 793 15.29 17.60 -13.69
N GLN A 794 14.35 18.54 -13.64
CA GLN A 794 14.45 19.77 -14.39
C GLN A 794 15.43 20.68 -13.64
N ASP A 795 16.50 21.10 -14.32
CA ASP A 795 17.53 22.00 -13.81
C ASP A 795 16.91 23.34 -13.35
N THR A 796 16.42 23.35 -12.14
CA THR A 796 16.14 24.57 -11.43
C THR A 796 17.27 24.76 -10.44
N ASP A 797 18.02 25.84 -10.62
CA ASP A 797 19.05 26.24 -9.68
C ASP A 797 18.42 26.35 -8.28
N LEU A 798 18.83 25.46 -7.38
CA LEU A 798 18.30 25.41 -6.01
C LEU A 798 18.53 26.75 -5.30
N ASP A 799 19.67 27.39 -5.54
CA ASP A 799 20.02 28.66 -4.96
C ASP A 799 19.04 29.76 -5.42
N ASP A 800 18.57 29.73 -6.67
CA ASP A 800 17.55 30.66 -7.19
C ASP A 800 16.16 30.43 -6.54
N ILE A 801 15.85 29.19 -6.11
CA ILE A 801 14.64 28.86 -5.41
C ILE A 801 14.68 29.39 -3.97
N TYR A 802 15.82 29.26 -3.30
CA TYR A 802 15.97 29.66 -1.88
C TYR A 802 16.15 31.18 -1.72
N GLU A 803 16.93 31.84 -2.58
CA GLU A 803 17.09 33.30 -2.57
C GLU A 803 15.78 34.03 -2.86
N ARG A 804 14.98 33.54 -3.81
CA ARG A 804 13.73 34.19 -4.19
C ARG A 804 12.59 34.01 -3.19
N PHE A 805 12.57 32.91 -2.44
CA PHE A 805 11.39 32.54 -1.66
C PHE A 805 11.57 32.52 -0.15
N GLY A 806 12.78 32.43 0.40
CA GLY A 806 13.08 32.56 1.85
C GLY A 806 12.06 31.90 2.82
N VAL A 807 11.34 30.90 2.33
CA VAL A 807 10.09 30.44 2.94
C VAL A 807 10.36 29.18 3.74
N ASP A 808 10.23 29.30 5.03
CA ASP A 808 10.11 28.21 5.96
C ASP A 808 8.80 27.43 5.68
N TYR A 809 8.86 26.12 5.35
CA TYR A 809 7.70 25.28 5.01
C TYR A 809 6.77 24.98 6.18
N ASP A 810 7.13 25.39 7.37
CA ASP A 810 6.26 25.32 8.53
C ASP A 810 5.46 26.62 8.62
N LEU A 811 4.14 26.52 8.37
CA LEU A 811 3.22 27.64 8.47
C LEU A 811 3.35 28.35 9.81
N LEU A 812 3.59 27.63 10.90
CA LEU A 812 3.80 28.19 12.23
C LEU A 812 5.09 29.00 12.29
N SER A 813 6.17 28.53 11.68
CA SER A 813 7.44 29.26 11.62
C SER A 813 7.33 30.52 10.79
N VAL A 814 6.67 30.41 9.62
CA VAL A 814 6.44 31.57 8.75
C VAL A 814 5.55 32.61 9.43
N LEU A 815 4.50 32.16 10.11
CA LEU A 815 3.62 33.03 10.89
C LEU A 815 4.26 33.55 12.18
N MET A 816 5.33 32.96 12.65
CA MET A 816 6.09 33.39 13.82
C MET A 816 7.36 34.19 13.48
N SER A 817 7.72 34.28 12.19
CA SER A 817 8.84 35.11 11.76
C SER A 817 8.55 36.60 12.01
N ARG A 818 9.53 37.34 12.49
CA ARG A 818 9.42 38.76 12.79
C ARG A 818 10.46 39.52 11.97
N GLU A 819 10.03 40.65 11.45
CA GLU A 819 10.95 41.67 10.95
C GLU A 819 10.84 42.93 11.84
N MET A 820 11.89 43.72 11.88
CA MET A 820 11.92 44.98 12.59
C MET A 820 11.67 46.08 11.58
N ASP A 821 10.74 46.96 11.87
CA ASP A 821 10.56 48.16 11.06
C ASP A 821 11.68 49.20 11.31
N GLU A 822 11.72 50.23 10.53
CA GLU A 822 12.72 51.31 10.62
C GLU A 822 12.73 52.00 12.00
N ASN A 823 11.66 51.85 12.79
CA ASN A 823 11.49 52.40 14.13
C ASN A 823 11.83 51.35 15.25
N GLY A 824 12.37 50.21 14.89
CA GLY A 824 12.73 49.12 15.84
C GLY A 824 11.53 48.33 16.38
N LYS A 825 10.32 48.47 15.80
CA LYS A 825 9.14 47.73 16.22
C LYS A 825 9.05 46.41 15.46
N MET A 826 8.96 45.35 16.21
CA MET A 826 8.82 43.99 15.64
C MET A 826 7.40 43.78 15.11
N TYR A 827 7.27 43.34 13.86
CA TYR A 827 5.99 42.98 13.24
C TYR A 827 6.08 41.62 12.52
N ILE A 828 4.93 41.01 12.22
CA ILE A 828 4.85 39.78 11.42
C ILE A 828 4.78 40.16 9.95
N LYS A 829 5.70 39.70 9.14
CA LYS A 829 5.68 39.89 7.70
C LYS A 829 4.63 39.00 7.04
N TRP A 830 3.61 39.62 6.46
CA TRP A 830 2.57 38.95 5.68
C TRP A 830 2.79 39.21 4.20
N GLY A 831 3.52 38.36 3.51
CA GLY A 831 3.87 38.54 2.11
C GLY A 831 4.88 39.66 1.87
N GLU A 832 5.29 39.91 0.62
CA GLU A 832 6.07 41.08 0.26
C GLU A 832 5.15 42.31 0.42
N GLN A 833 5.37 43.06 1.48
CA GLN A 833 4.74 44.33 1.65
C GLN A 833 5.45 45.39 0.79
N ASN A 834 5.12 45.47 -0.46
CA ASN A 834 5.15 46.74 -1.16
C ASN A 834 3.73 47.33 -1.13
N ILE A 835 3.31 47.82 0.03
CA ILE A 835 2.14 48.66 0.19
C ILE A 835 2.63 49.97 0.79
N ALA A 836 3.01 50.88 -0.12
CA ALA A 836 2.93 52.29 0.20
C ALA A 836 1.47 52.70 0.44
#